data_58e2a22b36e6202d342923cc67730d80
#
_entry.id   58e2a22b36e6202d342923cc67730d80
#
_cell.length_a   1.000
_cell.length_b   1.000
_cell.length_c   1.000
_cell.angle_alpha   90.00
_cell.angle_beta   90.00
_cell.angle_gamma   90.00
#
_symmetry.space_group_name_H-M   'P 1'
#
loop_
_entity.id
_entity.type
_entity.pdbx_description
1 polymer ?
#
loop_
_entity_poly.entity_id
_entity_poly.type
_entity_poly.pdbx_seq_one_letter_code
_entity_poly.pdbx_strand_id
1 'polypeptide(L)'
;MKIEIAEPGRMTQSGSSLLKLIQNNNMPILDLLVRESIQNSLDAKNEKDPYVTVEFYTGQFDKKILNSELEGITDALNERFWKQNYNYIAVRDSNTVGLTGKLHYDEVIDNQYGNLLKLIYEISKPQEMEGAGGSWGLGKTVYFRVGIGLVIYYSRIINECGEFESRLAASFVENEMLDDSIIPALSGKSKRGIAWWGQEIGENKTKPITDTKYIEKILSIFNINPYIYEETGTTIIIPYIDKQMLLENNQIEYKDSEEKNIIPFWRNSIEEYLKIAIQRWYAPRLNNSRYPYGKYLRAKINDIWIGLDNMEPVFKIVQALYNKAISRSFDEEFLKQDGIECRTDEIILRKVLDSTKAGVIAYAKIPRKVMKTGYPDNKPEPYMYFNCEIRDKEKNKPVLFFTRKPGMIVSYEDVGNWVDGINSSGKDEFIMAIFVLNSENKLTNTKQKYSLEEYVRKSEMADHTSWGDFSMGNSNPRIISKVQLQVKSKISREFSTEDEDSSSKLSSGLGKMFGDLLLPPENFGKKPSTGTNGEKTGSTNHTEVHKKVVFGYDASETKYTSGGMTVKLTIKSKGKISDTGVELAIDSETGAIKPEDWEQRMGLDMPFLISSARVIVKRLDSVSIMNILEIDSTKTTESNDNISCKLLKTLKNTGYGIHIEMCEKHLIELELYVDLQLNRKDIKPLFSVEKE
;
A
#
# COMPACT_ATOMS: atom_id res chain seq x y z
N MET A 1 -3.55 -18.16 31.36
CA MET A 1 -2.25 -17.74 30.75
C MET A 1 -1.65 -16.64 31.60
N LYS A 2 -0.35 -16.69 31.84
CA LYS A 2 0.40 -15.67 32.57
C LYS A 2 0.77 -14.50 31.68
N ILE A 3 0.74 -13.29 32.24
CA ILE A 3 1.02 -12.06 31.50
C ILE A 3 2.54 -11.73 31.50
N GLU A 4 3.03 -11.22 30.38
CA GLU A 4 4.31 -10.55 30.23
C GLU A 4 4.06 -9.17 29.63
N ILE A 5 4.48 -8.11 30.35
CA ILE A 5 4.28 -6.72 29.91
C ILE A 5 5.57 -6.23 29.25
N ALA A 6 5.44 -5.56 28.10
CA ALA A 6 6.57 -5.05 27.34
C ALA A 6 7.42 -4.03 28.15
N GLU A 7 8.74 -4.21 28.10
CA GLU A 7 9.72 -3.30 28.69
C GLU A 7 10.47 -2.51 27.60
N PRO A 8 10.99 -1.31 27.92
CA PRO A 8 11.76 -0.50 26.96
C PRO A 8 12.97 -1.21 26.37
N GLY A 9 13.63 -2.08 27.15
CA GLY A 9 14.78 -2.86 26.68
C GLY A 9 14.46 -3.97 25.71
N ARG A 10 13.21 -4.47 25.70
CA ARG A 10 12.75 -5.52 24.80
C ARG A 10 12.10 -4.98 23.54
N MET A 11 11.34 -3.90 23.66
CA MET A 11 10.63 -3.28 22.54
C MET A 11 10.76 -1.77 22.59
N THR A 12 11.34 -1.18 21.56
CA THR A 12 11.58 0.28 21.49
C THR A 12 10.29 1.06 21.27
N GLN A 13 9.32 0.48 20.56
CA GLN A 13 8.05 1.12 20.24
C GLN A 13 7.00 0.88 21.33
N SER A 14 6.08 1.84 21.50
CA SER A 14 4.86 1.68 22.31
C SER A 14 3.69 1.19 21.46
N GLY A 15 2.62 0.74 22.11
CA GLY A 15 1.40 0.30 21.42
C GLY A 15 0.79 1.40 20.55
N SER A 16 0.71 2.64 21.07
CA SER A 16 0.23 3.79 20.30
C SER A 16 1.09 4.06 19.07
N SER A 17 2.41 3.92 19.16
CA SER A 17 3.33 4.08 18.03
C SER A 17 3.12 2.99 16.99
N LEU A 18 2.96 1.73 17.40
CA LEU A 18 2.65 0.62 16.50
C LEU A 18 1.32 0.82 15.78
N LEU A 19 0.26 1.19 16.52
CA LEU A 19 -1.07 1.41 15.93
C LEU A 19 -1.08 2.60 14.95
N LYS A 20 -0.29 3.64 15.19
CA LYS A 20 -0.14 4.79 14.28
C LYS A 20 0.54 4.43 12.96
N LEU A 21 1.55 3.56 12.99
CA LEU A 21 2.21 3.08 11.75
C LEU A 21 1.22 2.40 10.78
N ILE A 22 0.08 1.94 11.30
CA ILE A 22 -0.92 1.16 10.57
C ILE A 22 -2.12 2.02 10.11
N GLN A 23 -2.30 3.23 10.64
CA GLN A 23 -3.54 4.03 10.50
C GLN A 23 -3.83 4.57 9.09
N ASN A 24 -2.88 4.57 8.17
CA ASN A 24 -3.00 5.25 6.87
C ASN A 24 -3.55 4.37 5.73
N ASN A 25 -4.41 3.39 6.02
CA ASN A 25 -4.96 2.55 4.97
C ASN A 25 -6.30 3.10 4.46
N ASN A 26 -6.33 3.50 3.19
CA ASN A 26 -7.57 3.84 2.48
C ASN A 26 -8.38 2.58 2.10
N MET A 27 -7.89 1.40 2.43
CA MET A 27 -8.54 0.12 2.14
C MET A 27 -9.44 -0.32 3.29
N PRO A 28 -10.61 -0.93 3.03
CA PRO A 28 -11.44 -1.55 4.05
C PRO A 28 -10.66 -2.58 4.88
N ILE A 29 -10.86 -2.58 6.18
CA ILE A 29 -10.06 -3.42 7.11
C ILE A 29 -10.21 -4.92 6.84
N LEU A 30 -11.39 -5.37 6.38
CA LEU A 30 -11.61 -6.77 6.02
C LEU A 30 -10.87 -7.18 4.73
N ASP A 31 -10.76 -6.27 3.75
CA ASP A 31 -9.92 -6.49 2.57
C ASP A 31 -8.44 -6.62 2.96
N LEU A 32 -7.97 -5.75 3.85
CA LEU A 32 -6.61 -5.81 4.37
C LEU A 32 -6.36 -7.11 5.15
N LEU A 33 -7.29 -7.51 6.02
CA LEU A 33 -7.21 -8.80 6.74
C LEU A 33 -7.06 -9.97 5.78
N VAL A 34 -7.87 -10.03 4.73
CA VAL A 34 -7.82 -11.09 3.72
C VAL A 34 -6.49 -11.09 2.97
N ARG A 35 -6.02 -9.92 2.52
CA ARG A 35 -4.76 -9.79 1.79
C ARG A 35 -3.58 -10.30 2.61
N GLU A 36 -3.44 -9.78 3.82
CA GLU A 36 -2.29 -10.06 4.68
C GLU A 36 -2.30 -11.49 5.24
N SER A 37 -3.45 -11.96 5.72
CA SER A 37 -3.52 -13.31 6.30
C SER A 37 -3.27 -14.39 5.26
N ILE A 38 -3.87 -14.28 4.07
CA ILE A 38 -3.64 -15.25 2.99
C ILE A 38 -2.20 -15.17 2.48
N GLN A 39 -1.63 -13.95 2.36
CA GLN A 39 -0.23 -13.79 1.96
C GLN A 39 0.72 -14.49 2.94
N ASN A 40 0.53 -14.27 4.26
CA ASN A 40 1.34 -14.92 5.30
C ASN A 40 1.24 -16.46 5.21
N SER A 41 0.05 -16.99 4.99
CA SER A 41 -0.18 -18.43 4.83
C SER A 41 0.51 -19.00 3.59
N LEU A 42 0.46 -18.28 2.48
CA LEU A 42 1.12 -18.67 1.22
C LEU A 42 2.65 -18.59 1.29
N ASP A 43 3.19 -17.69 2.10
CA ASP A 43 4.63 -17.58 2.36
C ASP A 43 5.11 -18.70 3.31
N ALA A 44 4.26 -19.18 4.21
CA ALA A 44 4.54 -20.28 5.13
C ALA A 44 4.22 -21.68 4.57
N LYS A 45 4.02 -21.82 3.25
CA LYS A 45 3.68 -23.10 2.58
C LYS A 45 4.65 -24.23 2.94
N ASN A 46 4.14 -25.45 3.06
CA ASN A 46 4.98 -26.66 3.11
C ASN A 46 5.29 -27.17 1.69
N GLU A 47 6.19 -28.15 1.54
CA GLU A 47 6.55 -28.69 0.22
C GLU A 47 5.70 -29.92 -0.20
N LYS A 48 4.92 -30.50 0.71
CA LYS A 48 4.21 -31.76 0.49
C LYS A 48 2.99 -31.60 -0.44
N ASP A 49 2.19 -30.56 -0.24
CA ASP A 49 0.89 -30.40 -0.91
C ASP A 49 0.95 -29.42 -2.09
N PRO A 50 0.10 -29.59 -3.13
CA PRO A 50 0.05 -28.66 -4.26
C PRO A 50 -0.71 -27.37 -3.95
N TYR A 51 -1.32 -27.24 -2.77
CA TYR A 51 -2.12 -26.06 -2.38
C TYR A 51 -1.90 -25.72 -0.90
N VAL A 52 -2.24 -24.50 -0.56
CA VAL A 52 -2.43 -24.01 0.81
C VAL A 52 -3.93 -23.81 1.02
N THR A 53 -4.46 -24.27 2.16
CA THR A 53 -5.85 -24.01 2.54
C THR A 53 -5.88 -22.88 3.56
N VAL A 54 -6.76 -21.89 3.34
CA VAL A 54 -7.03 -20.83 4.32
C VAL A 54 -8.52 -20.82 4.62
N GLU A 55 -8.87 -20.82 5.88
CA GLU A 55 -10.23 -20.80 6.36
C GLU A 55 -10.48 -19.66 7.32
N PHE A 56 -11.57 -18.95 7.09
CA PHE A 56 -12.04 -17.88 7.98
C PHE A 56 -13.21 -18.43 8.81
N TYR A 57 -13.10 -18.33 10.13
CA TYR A 57 -14.17 -18.62 11.06
C TYR A 57 -14.73 -17.32 11.62
N THR A 58 -16.04 -17.28 11.76
CA THR A 58 -16.76 -16.24 12.47
C THR A 58 -17.70 -16.89 13.48
N GLY A 59 -17.86 -16.28 14.63
CA GLY A 59 -18.72 -16.84 15.66
C GLY A 59 -18.83 -15.95 16.87
N GLN A 60 -19.34 -16.54 17.96
CA GLN A 60 -19.45 -15.90 19.26
C GLN A 60 -18.74 -16.75 20.32
N PHE A 61 -18.26 -16.08 21.37
CA PHE A 61 -17.64 -16.72 22.53
C PHE A 61 -18.17 -16.11 23.82
N ASP A 62 -18.13 -16.89 24.90
CA ASP A 62 -18.47 -16.40 26.27
C ASP A 62 -17.25 -15.64 26.84
N LYS A 63 -17.44 -14.35 27.11
CA LYS A 63 -16.37 -13.49 27.61
C LYS A 63 -15.81 -13.93 28.96
N LYS A 64 -16.66 -14.47 29.86
CA LYS A 64 -16.20 -14.86 31.20
C LYS A 64 -15.19 -15.98 31.15
N ILE A 65 -15.42 -16.94 30.23
CA ILE A 65 -14.51 -18.06 30.06
C ILE A 65 -13.19 -17.56 29.50
N LEU A 66 -13.20 -16.74 28.46
CA LEU A 66 -11.97 -16.18 27.87
C LEU A 66 -11.21 -15.28 28.86
N ASN A 67 -11.90 -14.32 29.49
CA ASN A 67 -11.26 -13.34 30.34
C ASN A 67 -10.58 -13.99 31.56
N SER A 68 -11.15 -15.06 32.10
CA SER A 68 -10.54 -15.81 33.20
C SER A 68 -9.18 -16.45 32.84
N GLU A 69 -8.89 -16.61 31.55
CA GLU A 69 -7.62 -17.15 31.07
C GLU A 69 -6.54 -16.05 30.85
N LEU A 70 -6.89 -14.76 30.96
CA LEU A 70 -6.02 -13.63 30.67
C LEU A 70 -5.64 -12.90 31.99
N GLU A 71 -4.63 -13.44 32.67
CA GLU A 71 -4.13 -12.82 33.92
C GLU A 71 -3.75 -11.36 33.73
N GLY A 72 -4.02 -10.55 34.76
CA GLY A 72 -3.65 -9.13 34.82
C GLY A 72 -4.64 -8.17 34.16
N ILE A 73 -5.54 -8.66 33.29
CA ILE A 73 -6.54 -7.82 32.59
C ILE A 73 -7.98 -8.34 32.74
N THR A 74 -8.20 -9.42 33.46
CA THR A 74 -9.50 -10.07 33.62
C THR A 74 -10.60 -9.12 34.07
N ASP A 75 -10.33 -8.35 35.13
CA ASP A 75 -11.34 -7.43 35.71
C ASP A 75 -11.61 -6.25 34.77
N ALA A 76 -10.58 -5.65 34.19
CA ALA A 76 -10.72 -4.54 33.25
C ALA A 76 -11.49 -4.95 31.98
N LEU A 77 -11.25 -6.17 31.45
CA LEU A 77 -12.05 -6.71 30.34
C LEU A 77 -13.52 -6.95 30.76
N ASN A 78 -13.76 -7.41 31.98
CA ASN A 78 -15.11 -7.66 32.47
C ASN A 78 -15.89 -6.35 32.69
N GLU A 79 -15.25 -5.28 33.11
CA GLU A 79 -15.83 -3.94 33.23
C GLU A 79 -16.14 -3.33 31.87
N ARG A 80 -15.17 -3.36 30.95
CA ARG A 80 -15.31 -2.78 29.61
C ARG A 80 -16.39 -3.47 28.78
N PHE A 81 -16.52 -4.79 28.88
CA PHE A 81 -17.43 -5.59 28.08
C PHE A 81 -18.56 -6.16 28.96
N TRP A 82 -19.77 -5.62 28.88
CA TRP A 82 -20.89 -5.95 29.76
C TRP A 82 -21.77 -7.12 29.28
N LYS A 83 -21.78 -7.40 27.93
CA LYS A 83 -22.54 -8.54 27.37
C LYS A 83 -21.89 -9.88 27.74
N GLN A 84 -22.65 -10.95 27.73
CA GLN A 84 -22.12 -12.30 27.96
C GLN A 84 -21.31 -12.80 26.76
N ASN A 85 -21.86 -12.67 25.55
CA ASN A 85 -21.25 -13.17 24.33
C ASN A 85 -20.76 -12.01 23.44
N TYR A 86 -19.59 -12.21 22.84
CA TYR A 86 -18.98 -11.29 21.87
C TYR A 86 -18.57 -12.03 20.61
N ASN A 87 -18.47 -11.30 19.51
CA ASN A 87 -18.07 -11.88 18.23
C ASN A 87 -16.54 -12.01 18.12
N TYR A 88 -16.11 -12.98 17.32
CA TYR A 88 -14.72 -13.16 16.91
C TYR A 88 -14.61 -13.46 15.42
N ILE A 89 -13.42 -13.21 14.85
CA ILE A 89 -12.95 -13.74 13.58
C ILE A 89 -11.72 -14.58 13.87
N ALA A 90 -11.59 -15.73 13.22
CA ALA A 90 -10.34 -16.46 13.21
C ALA A 90 -9.92 -16.79 11.78
N VAL A 91 -8.62 -16.80 11.53
CA VAL A 91 -8.00 -17.22 10.29
C VAL A 91 -7.17 -18.46 10.56
N ARG A 92 -7.48 -19.54 9.91
CA ARG A 92 -6.79 -20.82 10.02
C ARG A 92 -6.16 -21.18 8.69
N ASP A 93 -4.87 -21.44 8.66
CA ASP A 93 -4.24 -22.07 7.51
C ASP A 93 -3.92 -23.56 7.78
N SER A 94 -3.81 -24.31 6.71
CA SER A 94 -3.29 -25.69 6.74
C SER A 94 -2.47 -25.96 5.47
N ASN A 95 -1.67 -27.00 5.50
CA ASN A 95 -0.64 -27.29 4.51
C ASN A 95 0.47 -26.21 4.50
N THR A 96 0.76 -25.70 5.69
CA THR A 96 1.84 -24.73 5.95
C THR A 96 2.79 -25.29 7.01
N VAL A 97 3.96 -24.69 7.15
CA VAL A 97 4.95 -25.09 8.17
C VAL A 97 4.56 -24.62 9.57
N GLY A 98 3.59 -23.73 9.70
CA GLY A 98 3.17 -23.12 10.94
C GLY A 98 4.20 -22.17 11.55
N LEU A 99 4.04 -21.88 12.85
CA LEU A 99 4.90 -20.96 13.60
C LEU A 99 6.14 -21.71 14.14
N THR A 100 7.06 -22.00 13.23
CA THR A 100 8.33 -22.68 13.51
C THR A 100 9.31 -21.77 14.27
N GLY A 101 10.43 -22.34 14.73
CA GLY A 101 11.51 -21.65 15.45
C GLY A 101 11.47 -21.87 16.96
N LYS A 102 12.34 -21.17 17.68
CA LYS A 102 12.47 -21.28 19.13
C LYS A 102 11.26 -20.68 19.86
N LEU A 103 11.01 -21.16 21.08
CA LEU A 103 9.88 -20.72 21.90
C LEU A 103 10.14 -19.38 22.61
N HIS A 104 11.40 -19.06 22.89
CA HIS A 104 11.79 -17.82 23.57
C HIS A 104 13.01 -17.19 22.90
N TYR A 105 13.13 -15.88 22.98
CA TYR A 105 14.24 -15.13 22.35
C TYR A 105 15.60 -15.42 23.00
N ASP A 106 15.66 -15.82 24.28
CA ASP A 106 16.91 -16.24 24.95
C ASP A 106 17.48 -17.54 24.31
N GLU A 107 16.70 -18.29 23.57
CA GLU A 107 17.10 -19.50 22.86
C GLU A 107 17.59 -19.23 21.43
N VAL A 108 17.53 -17.98 20.97
CA VAL A 108 17.88 -17.60 19.60
C VAL A 108 19.39 -17.50 19.43
N ILE A 109 19.92 -18.22 18.43
CA ILE A 109 21.33 -18.19 18.04
C ILE A 109 21.40 -17.52 16.65
N ASP A 110 22.42 -16.69 16.43
CA ASP A 110 22.73 -16.05 15.14
C ASP A 110 21.56 -15.27 14.50
N ASN A 111 20.71 -14.64 15.31
CA ASN A 111 19.53 -13.88 14.87
C ASN A 111 18.49 -14.70 14.07
N GLN A 112 18.48 -16.03 14.18
CA GLN A 112 17.50 -16.90 13.54
C GLN A 112 16.20 -17.00 14.36
N TYR A 113 15.36 -15.98 14.29
CA TYR A 113 14.15 -15.87 15.12
C TYR A 113 13.04 -16.88 14.81
N GLY A 114 12.98 -17.46 13.62
CA GLY A 114 11.87 -18.32 13.19
C GLY A 114 10.53 -17.56 13.04
N ASN A 115 9.50 -18.26 12.55
CA ASN A 115 8.20 -17.66 12.27
C ASN A 115 7.45 -17.24 13.55
N LEU A 116 7.57 -18.03 14.63
CA LEU A 116 6.91 -17.76 15.89
C LEU A 116 7.29 -16.41 16.48
N LEU A 117 8.59 -16.22 16.72
CA LEU A 117 9.08 -15.01 17.35
C LEU A 117 8.88 -13.78 16.46
N LYS A 118 9.06 -13.94 15.14
CA LYS A 118 8.80 -12.87 14.16
C LYS A 118 7.35 -12.42 14.12
N LEU A 119 6.40 -13.33 14.27
CA LEU A 119 4.98 -12.98 14.22
C LEU A 119 4.48 -12.36 15.51
N ILE A 120 4.81 -12.96 16.67
CA ILE A 120 4.20 -12.65 17.97
C ILE A 120 4.98 -11.59 18.75
N TYR A 121 6.30 -11.70 18.78
CA TYR A 121 7.14 -10.90 19.65
C TYR A 121 7.94 -9.80 18.96
N GLU A 122 8.29 -9.98 17.66
CA GLU A 122 9.05 -9.00 16.86
C GLU A 122 8.13 -8.27 15.87
N ILE A 123 7.15 -7.56 16.40
CA ILE A 123 6.00 -7.01 15.64
C ILE A 123 6.41 -6.09 14.48
N SER A 124 7.56 -5.42 14.55
CA SER A 124 8.01 -4.42 13.55
C SER A 124 9.21 -4.84 12.68
N LYS A 125 9.72 -6.07 12.80
CA LYS A 125 10.86 -6.52 11.99
C LYS A 125 10.44 -7.02 10.61
N PRO A 126 11.08 -6.55 9.51
CA PRO A 126 10.80 -7.02 8.15
C PRO A 126 11.13 -8.51 7.97
N GLN A 127 10.44 -9.17 7.04
CA GLN A 127 10.82 -10.51 6.60
C GLN A 127 11.95 -10.43 5.56
N GLU A 128 13.08 -11.11 5.82
CA GLU A 128 14.24 -11.13 4.93
C GLU A 128 14.22 -12.28 3.89
N MET A 129 13.16 -13.10 3.82
CA MET A 129 13.11 -14.23 2.89
C MET A 129 12.99 -13.77 1.43
N GLU A 130 13.89 -14.27 0.59
CA GLU A 130 13.85 -14.10 -0.86
C GLU A 130 12.56 -14.73 -1.43
N GLY A 131 11.74 -13.93 -2.11
CA GLY A 131 10.46 -14.37 -2.68
C GLY A 131 9.23 -14.30 -1.76
N ALA A 132 9.37 -13.87 -0.50
CA ALA A 132 8.21 -13.62 0.37
C ALA A 132 7.36 -12.45 -0.17
N GLY A 133 6.03 -12.56 -0.03
CA GLY A 133 5.10 -11.54 -0.53
C GLY A 133 5.13 -10.23 0.26
N GLY A 134 5.38 -10.29 1.58
CA GLY A 134 5.42 -9.13 2.47
C GLY A 134 6.77 -8.40 2.42
N SER A 135 6.77 -7.10 2.12
CA SER A 135 7.99 -6.28 2.01
C SER A 135 8.36 -5.53 3.29
N TRP A 136 7.41 -5.19 4.15
CA TRP A 136 7.58 -4.21 5.23
C TRP A 136 7.46 -4.77 6.65
N GLY A 137 7.00 -6.02 6.82
CA GLY A 137 6.78 -6.62 8.14
C GLY A 137 5.61 -6.00 8.94
N LEU A 138 4.85 -5.09 8.33
CA LEU A 138 3.71 -4.42 8.95
C LEU A 138 2.38 -5.16 8.73
N GLY A 139 2.30 -6.07 7.77
CA GLY A 139 1.07 -6.80 7.43
C GLY A 139 0.48 -7.59 8.61
N LYS A 140 1.34 -8.16 9.46
CA LYS A 140 0.92 -8.85 10.69
C LYS A 140 0.20 -7.96 11.71
N THR A 141 0.33 -6.65 11.60
CA THR A 141 -0.29 -5.68 12.52
C THR A 141 -1.78 -5.48 12.23
N VAL A 142 -2.28 -5.92 11.07
CA VAL A 142 -3.72 -5.87 10.76
C VAL A 142 -4.56 -6.59 11.80
N TYR A 143 -4.07 -7.69 12.37
CA TYR A 143 -4.80 -8.48 13.37
C TYR A 143 -5.18 -7.66 14.61
N PHE A 144 -4.34 -6.70 15.03
CA PHE A 144 -4.62 -5.83 16.17
C PHE A 144 -5.69 -4.77 15.89
N ARG A 145 -6.00 -4.51 14.63
CA ARG A 145 -6.99 -3.49 14.21
C ARG A 145 -8.40 -4.05 14.01
N VAL A 146 -8.51 -5.35 13.78
CA VAL A 146 -9.80 -6.02 13.50
C VAL A 146 -10.67 -6.12 14.75
N GLY A 147 -10.05 -6.29 15.92
CA GLY A 147 -10.72 -6.31 17.22
C GLY A 147 -10.20 -5.18 18.13
N ILE A 148 -10.15 -5.47 19.40
CA ILE A 148 -9.67 -4.54 20.44
C ILE A 148 -8.14 -4.46 20.55
N GLY A 149 -7.43 -5.20 19.73
CA GLY A 149 -5.97 -5.35 19.81
C GLY A 149 -5.50 -6.65 20.46
N LEU A 150 -6.41 -7.47 20.98
CA LEU A 150 -6.11 -8.81 21.51
C LEU A 150 -6.12 -9.84 20.38
N VAL A 151 -5.05 -10.64 20.28
CA VAL A 151 -4.87 -11.69 19.28
C VAL A 151 -4.33 -12.95 19.95
N ILE A 152 -4.95 -14.10 19.65
CA ILE A 152 -4.54 -15.41 20.14
C ILE A 152 -3.99 -16.20 18.97
N TYR A 153 -2.81 -16.80 19.14
CA TYR A 153 -2.11 -17.57 18.12
C TYR A 153 -2.03 -19.03 18.57
N TYR A 154 -2.57 -19.92 17.77
CA TYR A 154 -2.38 -21.34 17.89
C TYR A 154 -1.66 -21.86 16.66
N SER A 155 -0.66 -22.70 16.84
CA SER A 155 0.02 -23.34 15.71
C SER A 155 0.41 -24.76 16.05
N ARG A 156 0.37 -25.64 15.03
CA ARG A 156 0.96 -26.97 15.11
C ARG A 156 2.02 -27.11 14.04
N ILE A 157 3.19 -27.53 14.45
CA ILE A 157 4.40 -27.63 13.63
C ILE A 157 5.01 -29.02 13.72
N ILE A 158 5.98 -29.28 12.86
CA ILE A 158 6.97 -30.35 13.06
C ILE A 158 8.22 -29.69 13.66
N ASN A 159 8.61 -30.12 14.87
CA ASN A 159 9.76 -29.57 15.57
C ASN A 159 11.09 -30.08 15.00
N GLU A 160 12.22 -29.63 15.56
CA GLU A 160 13.57 -30.02 15.14
C GLU A 160 13.84 -31.54 15.31
N CYS A 161 13.10 -32.23 16.19
CA CYS A 161 13.18 -33.68 16.39
C CYS A 161 12.27 -34.47 15.44
N GLY A 162 11.50 -33.81 14.58
CA GLY A 162 10.55 -34.45 13.68
C GLY A 162 9.20 -34.78 14.31
N GLU A 163 8.92 -34.30 15.51
CA GLU A 163 7.67 -34.55 16.25
C GLU A 163 6.67 -33.43 16.05
N PHE A 164 5.38 -33.75 16.13
CA PHE A 164 4.33 -32.74 16.13
C PHE A 164 4.26 -32.00 17.47
N GLU A 165 4.33 -30.68 17.41
CA GLU A 165 4.28 -29.82 18.58
C GLU A 165 3.21 -28.72 18.38
N SER A 166 2.35 -28.59 19.38
CA SER A 166 1.33 -27.53 19.44
C SER A 166 1.83 -26.37 20.28
N ARG A 167 1.54 -25.14 19.85
CA ARG A 167 1.99 -23.89 20.47
C ARG A 167 0.84 -22.91 20.59
N LEU A 168 0.65 -22.30 21.75
CA LEU A 168 -0.37 -21.29 22.00
C LEU A 168 0.25 -20.09 22.70
N ALA A 169 -0.03 -18.90 22.20
CA ALA A 169 0.30 -17.63 22.87
C ALA A 169 -0.78 -16.59 22.54
N ALA A 170 -0.80 -15.50 23.31
CA ALA A 170 -1.60 -14.36 22.95
C ALA A 170 -0.77 -13.07 23.02
N SER A 171 -1.18 -12.05 22.29
CA SER A 171 -0.63 -10.70 22.38
C SER A 171 -1.73 -9.66 22.38
N PHE A 172 -1.48 -8.55 23.03
CA PHE A 172 -2.38 -7.41 23.06
C PHE A 172 -1.59 -6.14 22.79
N VAL A 173 -2.08 -5.36 21.83
CA VAL A 173 -1.53 -4.04 21.50
C VAL A 173 -2.66 -3.03 21.57
N GLU A 174 -2.51 -2.03 22.44
CA GLU A 174 -3.48 -0.95 22.64
C GLU A 174 -2.79 0.42 22.66
N ASN A 175 -3.59 1.47 22.56
CA ASN A 175 -3.09 2.83 22.77
C ASN A 175 -3.00 3.12 24.28
N GLU A 176 -1.79 3.07 24.83
CA GLU A 176 -1.51 3.32 26.25
C GLU A 176 -1.86 4.74 26.73
N MET A 177 -2.09 5.65 25.80
CA MET A 177 -2.41 7.05 26.12
C MET A 177 -3.92 7.27 26.38
N LEU A 178 -4.75 6.28 26.13
CA LEU A 178 -6.18 6.36 26.37
C LEU A 178 -6.51 6.05 27.83
N ASP A 179 -7.49 6.75 28.39
CA ASP A 179 -7.94 6.57 29.76
C ASP A 179 -8.50 5.17 30.04
N ASP A 180 -9.06 4.53 29.00
CA ASP A 180 -9.60 3.17 29.05
C ASP A 180 -8.61 2.06 28.71
N SER A 181 -7.32 2.37 28.68
CA SER A 181 -6.23 1.41 28.48
C SER A 181 -6.21 0.35 29.60
N ILE A 182 -6.26 -0.93 29.22
CA ILE A 182 -6.44 -2.08 30.14
C ILE A 182 -5.12 -2.74 30.57
N ILE A 183 -4.07 -2.66 29.75
CA ILE A 183 -2.77 -3.27 30.09
C ILE A 183 -2.18 -2.48 31.26
N PRO A 184 -1.88 -3.12 32.41
CA PRO A 184 -1.30 -2.43 33.54
C PRO A 184 0.13 -1.95 33.27
N ALA A 185 0.58 -0.94 33.99
CA ALA A 185 1.98 -0.57 34.03
C ALA A 185 2.75 -1.54 34.94
N LEU A 186 3.99 -1.86 34.60
CA LEU A 186 4.92 -2.48 35.53
C LEU A 186 5.24 -1.51 36.66
N SER A 187 5.46 -2.05 37.87
CA SER A 187 5.78 -1.24 39.04
C SER A 187 6.94 -0.28 38.78
N GLY A 188 6.67 1.03 38.98
CA GLY A 188 7.66 2.08 38.75
C GLY A 188 7.95 2.45 37.29
N LYS A 189 7.20 1.92 36.33
CA LYS A 189 7.38 2.19 34.88
C LYS A 189 6.10 2.78 34.27
N SER A 190 6.23 3.50 33.14
CA SER A 190 5.10 3.99 32.35
C SER A 190 4.40 2.84 31.60
N LYS A 191 3.10 2.99 31.34
CA LYS A 191 2.36 2.07 30.46
C LYS A 191 3.00 2.02 29.07
N ARG A 192 3.02 0.83 28.48
CA ARG A 192 3.57 0.60 27.13
C ARG A 192 2.52 0.17 26.10
N GLY A 193 1.33 -0.26 26.56
CA GLY A 193 0.26 -0.71 25.70
C GLY A 193 0.56 -1.98 24.92
N ILE A 194 1.49 -2.81 25.37
CA ILE A 194 1.86 -4.08 24.73
C ILE A 194 2.07 -5.13 25.81
N ALA A 195 1.42 -6.28 25.66
CA ALA A 195 1.58 -7.43 26.54
C ALA A 195 1.45 -8.75 25.77
N TRP A 196 2.02 -9.81 26.32
CA TRP A 196 1.90 -11.19 25.82
C TRP A 196 1.40 -12.12 26.92
N TRP A 197 0.79 -13.23 26.52
CA TRP A 197 0.34 -14.27 27.43
C TRP A 197 0.84 -15.63 26.99
N GLY A 198 1.34 -16.39 27.97
CA GLY A 198 1.89 -17.70 27.75
C GLY A 198 2.06 -18.50 29.05
N GLN A 199 3.01 -19.44 29.02
CA GLN A 199 3.52 -20.15 30.19
C GLN A 199 4.64 -19.32 30.81
N GLU A 200 4.57 -19.10 32.13
CA GLU A 200 5.60 -18.39 32.90
C GLU A 200 6.94 -19.16 32.89
N ILE A 201 8.03 -18.45 32.65
CA ILE A 201 9.40 -18.98 32.70
C ILE A 201 10.33 -18.15 33.60
N GLY A 202 9.83 -17.06 34.15
CA GLY A 202 10.56 -16.16 35.04
C GLY A 202 9.76 -14.90 35.32
N GLU A 203 10.28 -14.01 36.14
CA GLU A 203 9.61 -12.74 36.45
C GLU A 203 9.40 -11.91 35.16
N ASN A 204 8.13 -11.57 34.87
CA ASN A 204 7.70 -10.86 33.65
C ASN A 204 8.25 -11.49 32.35
N LYS A 205 8.34 -12.83 32.30
CA LYS A 205 8.79 -13.57 31.11
C LYS A 205 7.87 -14.76 30.84
N THR A 206 7.43 -14.89 29.59
CA THR A 206 6.58 -15.99 29.15
C THR A 206 7.10 -16.62 27.87
N LYS A 207 6.71 -17.85 27.63
CA LYS A 207 6.86 -18.57 26.35
C LYS A 207 5.52 -19.15 25.91
N PRO A 208 5.35 -19.53 24.65
CA PRO A 208 4.14 -20.25 24.22
C PRO A 208 3.86 -21.50 25.04
N ILE A 209 2.58 -21.74 25.30
CA ILE A 209 2.08 -22.95 25.97
C ILE A 209 2.15 -24.10 24.98
N THR A 210 2.66 -25.27 25.43
CA THR A 210 2.75 -26.49 24.65
C THR A 210 1.86 -27.61 25.18
N ASP A 211 1.20 -27.40 26.32
CA ASP A 211 0.22 -28.36 26.89
C ASP A 211 -1.01 -28.48 26.00
N THR A 212 -1.14 -29.61 25.34
CA THR A 212 -2.22 -29.90 24.39
C THR A 212 -3.61 -29.78 25.02
N LYS A 213 -3.79 -30.26 26.26
CA LYS A 213 -5.08 -30.18 26.93
C LYS A 213 -5.51 -28.76 27.23
N TYR A 214 -4.55 -27.95 27.63
CA TYR A 214 -4.81 -26.54 27.86
C TYR A 214 -5.12 -25.80 26.55
N ILE A 215 -4.40 -26.12 25.50
CA ILE A 215 -4.63 -25.56 24.14
C ILE A 215 -6.05 -25.92 23.66
N GLU A 216 -6.45 -27.18 23.79
CA GLU A 216 -7.81 -27.65 23.43
C GLU A 216 -8.89 -26.89 24.22
N LYS A 217 -8.65 -26.65 25.52
CA LYS A 217 -9.55 -25.82 26.35
C LYS A 217 -9.72 -24.43 25.78
N ILE A 218 -8.65 -23.75 25.40
CA ILE A 218 -8.72 -22.38 24.82
C ILE A 218 -9.42 -22.40 23.45
N LEU A 219 -9.10 -23.36 22.57
CA LEU A 219 -9.72 -23.48 21.26
C LEU A 219 -11.24 -23.74 21.36
N SER A 220 -11.66 -24.53 22.38
CA SER A 220 -13.08 -24.87 22.61
C SER A 220 -13.93 -23.63 22.94
N ILE A 221 -13.35 -22.56 23.51
CA ILE A 221 -14.03 -21.28 23.75
C ILE A 221 -14.59 -20.70 22.44
N PHE A 222 -13.90 -20.94 21.34
CA PHE A 222 -14.23 -20.42 20.02
C PHE A 222 -14.83 -21.48 19.08
N ASN A 223 -15.14 -22.68 19.57
CA ASN A 223 -15.58 -23.83 18.77
C ASN A 223 -14.60 -24.18 17.62
N ILE A 224 -13.31 -24.00 17.83
CA ILE A 224 -12.25 -24.31 16.85
C ILE A 224 -11.61 -25.65 17.24
N ASN A 225 -11.54 -26.55 16.27
CA ASN A 225 -10.90 -27.86 16.47
C ASN A 225 -9.35 -27.71 16.36
N PRO A 226 -8.59 -28.48 17.16
CA PRO A 226 -7.15 -28.58 16.98
C PRO A 226 -6.79 -29.18 15.62
N TYR A 227 -5.54 -28.99 15.16
CA TYR A 227 -5.00 -29.75 14.03
C TYR A 227 -4.85 -31.23 14.42
N ILE A 228 -5.18 -32.10 13.49
CA ILE A 228 -5.18 -33.56 13.72
C ILE A 228 -4.23 -34.26 12.74
N TYR A 229 -3.89 -35.48 13.01
CA TYR A 229 -3.02 -36.33 12.18
C TYR A 229 -1.70 -35.64 11.79
N GLU A 230 -1.44 -35.53 10.49
CA GLU A 230 -0.23 -34.88 9.93
C GLU A 230 -0.44 -33.39 9.60
N GLU A 231 -1.58 -32.81 9.97
CA GLU A 231 -1.85 -31.40 9.70
C GLU A 231 -0.90 -30.50 10.48
N THR A 232 -0.33 -29.52 9.78
CA THR A 232 0.41 -28.40 10.34
C THR A 232 -0.15 -27.09 9.83
N GLY A 233 -0.03 -26.03 10.64
CA GLY A 233 -0.57 -24.74 10.28
C GLY A 233 -0.60 -23.75 11.42
N THR A 234 -1.27 -22.63 11.17
CA THR A 234 -1.49 -21.55 12.13
C THR A 234 -2.95 -21.16 12.18
N THR A 235 -3.46 -20.91 13.39
CA THR A 235 -4.78 -20.34 13.63
C THR A 235 -4.60 -19.03 14.42
N ILE A 236 -5.07 -17.92 13.86
CA ILE A 236 -5.05 -16.61 14.49
C ILE A 236 -6.48 -16.26 14.87
N ILE A 237 -6.75 -16.05 16.16
CA ILE A 237 -8.09 -15.76 16.68
C ILE A 237 -8.12 -14.31 17.17
N ILE A 238 -9.08 -13.54 16.70
CA ILE A 238 -9.27 -12.13 17.03
C ILE A 238 -10.62 -11.99 17.72
N PRO A 239 -10.66 -11.96 19.05
CA PRO A 239 -11.88 -11.78 19.82
C PRO A 239 -12.32 -10.30 19.86
N TYR A 240 -13.53 -10.07 20.36
CA TYR A 240 -14.11 -8.72 20.60
C TYR A 240 -14.17 -7.86 19.33
N ILE A 241 -14.60 -8.43 18.22
CA ILE A 241 -14.81 -7.67 16.98
C ILE A 241 -16.16 -6.93 17.03
N ASP A 242 -16.17 -5.74 16.43
CA ASP A 242 -17.41 -5.01 16.13
C ASP A 242 -17.78 -5.24 14.66
N LYS A 243 -18.83 -6.06 14.43
CA LYS A 243 -19.26 -6.43 13.08
C LYS A 243 -19.69 -5.23 12.25
N GLN A 244 -20.40 -4.27 12.86
CA GLN A 244 -20.89 -3.10 12.15
C GLN A 244 -19.71 -2.21 11.73
N MET A 245 -18.82 -1.90 12.66
CA MET A 245 -17.61 -1.12 12.37
C MET A 245 -16.78 -1.75 11.25
N LEU A 246 -16.58 -3.07 11.27
CA LEU A 246 -15.80 -3.77 10.24
C LEU A 246 -16.44 -3.72 8.85
N LEU A 247 -17.78 -3.77 8.78
CA LEU A 247 -18.51 -3.72 7.51
C LEU A 247 -18.63 -2.30 6.94
N GLU A 248 -18.53 -1.29 7.78
CA GLU A 248 -18.64 0.13 7.38
C GLU A 248 -17.26 0.81 7.18
N ASN A 249 -16.19 0.24 7.72
CA ASN A 249 -14.86 0.85 7.71
C ASN A 249 -14.32 1.09 6.29
N ASN A 250 -13.97 2.34 5.99
CA ASN A 250 -13.36 2.77 4.71
C ASN A 250 -14.08 2.24 3.45
N GLN A 251 -15.40 2.11 3.52
CA GLN A 251 -16.19 1.64 2.39
C GLN A 251 -16.51 2.78 1.41
N ILE A 252 -16.48 2.46 0.12
CA ILE A 252 -16.95 3.38 -0.92
C ILE A 252 -18.47 3.46 -0.84
N GLU A 253 -19.01 4.67 -0.82
CA GLU A 253 -20.46 4.91 -0.94
C GLU A 253 -20.86 4.84 -2.41
N TYR A 254 -21.85 4.01 -2.70
CA TYR A 254 -22.42 3.88 -4.03
C TYR A 254 -23.82 4.51 -4.06
N LYS A 255 -24.12 5.30 -5.10
CA LYS A 255 -25.41 5.96 -5.27
C LYS A 255 -26.09 5.54 -6.57
N ASP A 256 -27.41 5.35 -6.52
CA ASP A 256 -28.24 5.12 -7.71
C ASP A 256 -28.56 6.43 -8.46
N SER A 257 -29.46 6.35 -9.46
CA SER A 257 -29.90 7.50 -10.26
C SER A 257 -30.70 8.53 -9.46
N GLU A 258 -31.25 8.14 -8.32
CA GLU A 258 -32.03 9.00 -7.42
C GLU A 258 -31.21 9.44 -6.19
N GLU A 259 -29.88 9.30 -6.24
CA GLU A 259 -28.93 9.58 -5.17
C GLU A 259 -29.12 8.74 -3.89
N LYS A 260 -29.88 7.64 -3.97
CA LYS A 260 -30.03 6.69 -2.85
C LYS A 260 -28.80 5.81 -2.72
N ASN A 261 -28.40 5.54 -1.50
CA ASN A 261 -27.27 4.65 -1.22
C ASN A 261 -27.59 3.21 -1.65
N ILE A 262 -26.71 2.65 -2.46
CA ILE A 262 -26.73 1.25 -2.83
C ILE A 262 -25.77 0.50 -1.93
N ILE A 263 -26.26 -0.46 -1.18
CA ILE A 263 -25.44 -1.31 -0.32
C ILE A 263 -25.30 -2.67 -1.01
N PRO A 264 -24.08 -3.08 -1.43
CA PRO A 264 -23.87 -4.41 -1.98
C PRO A 264 -24.22 -5.50 -0.97
N PHE A 265 -24.78 -6.64 -1.45
CA PHE A 265 -25.26 -7.72 -0.57
C PHE A 265 -24.18 -8.23 0.40
N TRP A 266 -22.94 -8.22 0.00
CA TRP A 266 -21.85 -8.70 0.87
C TRP A 266 -21.54 -7.77 2.07
N ARG A 267 -22.11 -6.58 2.13
CA ARG A 267 -22.04 -5.75 3.35
C ARG A 267 -23.09 -6.12 4.40
N ASN A 268 -23.92 -7.12 4.14
CA ASN A 268 -24.92 -7.60 5.12
C ASN A 268 -24.30 -8.49 6.20
N SER A 269 -23.19 -9.19 5.88
CA SER A 269 -22.50 -10.04 6.85
C SER A 269 -20.99 -10.09 6.59
N ILE A 270 -20.23 -10.40 7.65
CA ILE A 270 -18.78 -10.58 7.54
C ILE A 270 -18.44 -11.76 6.62
N GLU A 271 -19.20 -12.83 6.68
CA GLU A 271 -19.01 -14.05 5.90
C GLU A 271 -19.12 -13.77 4.39
N GLU A 272 -20.17 -13.06 3.99
CA GLU A 272 -20.35 -12.65 2.59
C GLU A 272 -19.25 -11.67 2.16
N TYR A 273 -18.88 -10.73 3.05
CA TYR A 273 -17.78 -9.80 2.76
C TYR A 273 -16.46 -10.54 2.51
N LEU A 274 -16.08 -11.44 3.42
CA LEU A 274 -14.85 -12.22 3.30
C LEU A 274 -14.86 -13.09 2.03
N LYS A 275 -16.01 -13.67 1.66
CA LYS A 275 -16.16 -14.45 0.43
C LYS A 275 -15.84 -13.60 -0.82
N ILE A 276 -16.32 -12.37 -0.87
CA ILE A 276 -16.04 -11.46 -1.99
C ILE A 276 -14.58 -10.94 -1.93
N ALA A 277 -14.08 -10.60 -0.75
CA ALA A 277 -12.70 -10.11 -0.60
C ALA A 277 -11.65 -11.16 -1.00
N ILE A 278 -11.85 -12.43 -0.62
CA ILE A 278 -10.97 -13.54 -1.03
C ILE A 278 -10.90 -13.64 -2.56
N GLN A 279 -12.05 -13.60 -3.22
CA GLN A 279 -12.12 -13.67 -4.67
C GLN A 279 -11.52 -12.42 -5.33
N ARG A 280 -11.82 -11.23 -4.81
CA ARG A 280 -11.28 -9.95 -5.29
C ARG A 280 -9.76 -9.96 -5.34
N TRP A 281 -9.13 -10.35 -4.26
CA TRP A 281 -7.68 -10.25 -4.16
C TRP A 281 -6.91 -11.47 -4.68
N TYR A 282 -7.53 -12.65 -4.65
CA TYR A 282 -6.84 -13.90 -4.96
C TYR A 282 -7.46 -14.71 -6.10
N ALA A 283 -8.38 -14.15 -6.91
CA ALA A 283 -8.93 -14.84 -8.06
C ALA A 283 -7.88 -15.52 -8.96
N PRO A 284 -6.71 -14.92 -9.26
CA PRO A 284 -5.67 -15.57 -10.07
C PRO A 284 -5.15 -16.88 -9.48
N ARG A 285 -5.21 -17.05 -8.17
CA ARG A 285 -4.62 -18.19 -7.45
C ARG A 285 -5.66 -19.12 -6.81
N LEU A 286 -6.89 -18.64 -6.61
CA LEU A 286 -7.96 -19.37 -5.94
C LEU A 286 -8.44 -20.54 -6.80
N ASN A 287 -8.28 -21.78 -6.28
CA ASN A 287 -8.58 -23.05 -6.97
C ASN A 287 -7.95 -23.17 -8.38
N ASN A 288 -6.86 -22.46 -8.63
CA ASN A 288 -6.24 -22.40 -9.94
C ASN A 288 -4.99 -23.30 -10.01
N SER A 289 -5.17 -24.55 -10.43
CA SER A 289 -4.06 -25.49 -10.63
C SER A 289 -3.08 -25.08 -11.75
N ARG A 290 -3.45 -24.10 -12.57
CA ARG A 290 -2.58 -23.52 -13.63
C ARG A 290 -1.63 -22.44 -13.11
N TYR A 291 -1.78 -22.01 -11.85
CA TYR A 291 -0.90 -21.03 -11.24
C TYR A 291 0.56 -21.51 -11.32
N PRO A 292 1.49 -20.76 -11.95
CA PRO A 292 2.78 -21.31 -12.37
C PRO A 292 3.87 -21.23 -11.29
N TYR A 293 3.66 -20.45 -10.21
CA TYR A 293 4.73 -20.13 -9.26
C TYR A 293 4.62 -20.90 -7.94
N GLY A 294 4.07 -22.10 -7.96
CA GLY A 294 4.01 -22.99 -6.81
C GLY A 294 2.58 -23.34 -6.37
N LYS A 295 2.33 -23.33 -5.07
CA LYS A 295 1.06 -23.77 -4.50
C LYS A 295 -0.10 -22.84 -4.86
N TYR A 296 -1.24 -23.38 -5.29
CA TYR A 296 -2.45 -22.57 -5.42
C TYR A 296 -3.21 -22.46 -4.09
N LEU A 297 -4.17 -21.55 -4.02
CA LEU A 297 -4.99 -21.27 -2.84
C LEU A 297 -6.30 -22.07 -2.89
N ARG A 298 -6.67 -22.67 -1.77
CA ARG A 298 -8.04 -23.13 -1.48
C ARG A 298 -8.57 -22.33 -0.29
N ALA A 299 -9.82 -21.93 -0.32
CA ALA A 299 -10.38 -21.11 0.74
C ALA A 299 -11.74 -21.62 1.21
N LYS A 300 -12.02 -21.45 2.51
CA LYS A 300 -13.28 -21.73 3.16
C LYS A 300 -13.74 -20.57 4.05
N ILE A 301 -15.03 -20.53 4.32
CA ILE A 301 -15.65 -19.72 5.37
C ILE A 301 -16.60 -20.59 6.15
N ASN A 302 -16.37 -20.74 7.47
CA ASN A 302 -17.17 -21.60 8.35
C ASN A 302 -17.43 -23.00 7.73
N ASP A 303 -16.34 -23.70 7.36
CA ASP A 303 -16.35 -25.02 6.71
C ASP A 303 -16.92 -25.07 5.28
N ILE A 304 -17.42 -23.95 4.72
CA ILE A 304 -17.98 -23.90 3.37
C ILE A 304 -16.88 -23.50 2.37
N TRP A 305 -16.61 -24.39 1.40
CA TRP A 305 -15.63 -24.13 0.35
C TRP A 305 -16.06 -23.01 -0.60
N ILE A 306 -15.11 -22.14 -0.93
CA ILE A 306 -15.23 -21.25 -2.09
C ILE A 306 -14.71 -22.03 -3.30
N GLY A 307 -15.60 -22.80 -3.93
CA GLY A 307 -15.30 -23.59 -5.14
C GLY A 307 -15.48 -22.78 -6.42
N LEU A 308 -15.04 -23.34 -7.55
CA LEU A 308 -15.25 -22.71 -8.86
C LEU A 308 -16.74 -22.48 -9.18
N ASP A 309 -17.62 -23.34 -8.68
CA ASP A 309 -19.07 -23.27 -8.94
C ASP A 309 -19.72 -22.06 -8.25
N ASN A 310 -19.24 -21.68 -7.07
CA ASN A 310 -19.78 -20.59 -6.27
C ASN A 310 -18.92 -19.32 -6.27
N MET A 311 -17.89 -19.23 -7.14
CA MET A 311 -17.21 -17.98 -7.44
C MET A 311 -18.14 -17.03 -8.22
N GLU A 312 -18.05 -15.75 -7.90
CA GLU A 312 -18.77 -14.72 -8.66
C GLU A 312 -18.28 -14.67 -10.12
N PRO A 313 -19.19 -14.51 -11.09
CA PRO A 313 -18.83 -14.50 -12.51
C PRO A 313 -17.73 -13.49 -12.86
N VAL A 314 -17.75 -12.32 -12.25
CA VAL A 314 -16.72 -11.28 -12.44
C VAL A 314 -15.33 -11.76 -12.08
N PHE A 315 -15.18 -12.54 -11.02
CA PHE A 315 -13.88 -13.06 -10.59
C PHE A 315 -13.46 -14.30 -11.38
N LYS A 316 -14.41 -15.07 -11.95
CA LYS A 316 -14.09 -16.09 -12.97
C LYS A 316 -13.45 -15.45 -14.20
N ILE A 317 -13.96 -14.29 -14.62
CA ILE A 317 -13.37 -13.52 -15.74
C ILE A 317 -11.96 -13.04 -15.38
N VAL A 318 -11.74 -12.50 -14.17
CA VAL A 318 -10.40 -12.11 -13.69
C VAL A 318 -9.43 -13.29 -13.76
N GLN A 319 -9.83 -14.47 -13.31
CA GLN A 319 -9.01 -15.69 -13.38
C GLN A 319 -8.76 -16.13 -14.81
N ALA A 320 -9.78 -16.06 -15.68
CA ALA A 320 -9.65 -16.40 -17.11
C ALA A 320 -8.65 -15.49 -17.83
N LEU A 321 -8.70 -14.17 -17.58
CA LEU A 321 -7.74 -13.21 -18.11
C LEU A 321 -6.33 -13.50 -17.60
N TYR A 322 -6.18 -13.83 -16.31
CA TYR A 322 -4.89 -14.24 -15.75
C TYR A 322 -4.34 -15.48 -16.44
N ASN A 323 -5.15 -16.53 -16.57
CA ASN A 323 -4.75 -17.78 -17.22
C ASN A 323 -4.37 -17.55 -18.69
N LYS A 324 -5.07 -16.65 -19.38
CA LYS A 324 -4.72 -16.24 -20.76
C LYS A 324 -3.39 -15.49 -20.81
N ALA A 325 -3.10 -14.63 -19.82
CA ALA A 325 -1.83 -13.89 -19.77
C ALA A 325 -0.61 -14.82 -19.53
N ILE A 326 -0.75 -15.85 -18.70
CA ILE A 326 0.32 -16.81 -18.42
C ILE A 326 0.48 -17.87 -19.53
N SER A 327 -0.60 -18.23 -20.23
CA SER A 327 -0.60 -19.16 -21.35
C SER A 327 -1.46 -18.64 -22.50
N ARG A 328 -0.83 -18.11 -23.52
CA ARG A 328 -1.50 -17.48 -24.68
C ARG A 328 -2.44 -18.41 -25.45
N SER A 329 -2.17 -19.71 -25.38
CA SER A 329 -3.00 -20.73 -26.05
C SER A 329 -4.27 -21.07 -25.27
N PHE A 330 -4.40 -20.58 -24.04
CA PHE A 330 -5.51 -20.92 -23.18
C PHE A 330 -6.70 -19.98 -23.41
N ASP A 331 -7.87 -20.55 -23.59
CA ASP A 331 -9.17 -19.84 -23.63
C ASP A 331 -10.17 -20.60 -22.79
N GLU A 332 -10.83 -19.90 -21.87
CA GLU A 332 -11.92 -20.46 -21.07
C GLU A 332 -13.16 -20.69 -21.95
N GLU A 333 -13.73 -21.88 -21.86
CA GLU A 333 -14.87 -22.29 -22.69
C GLU A 333 -16.08 -21.37 -22.49
N PHE A 334 -16.37 -20.93 -21.25
CA PHE A 334 -17.49 -20.04 -20.97
C PHE A 334 -17.36 -18.66 -21.62
N LEU A 335 -16.13 -18.11 -21.75
CA LEU A 335 -15.90 -16.87 -22.48
C LEU A 335 -16.17 -17.04 -23.98
N LYS A 336 -15.76 -18.19 -24.54
CA LYS A 336 -16.03 -18.51 -25.96
C LYS A 336 -17.51 -18.69 -26.25
N GLN A 337 -18.25 -19.35 -25.36
CA GLN A 337 -19.72 -19.52 -25.50
C GLN A 337 -20.47 -18.19 -25.53
N ASP A 338 -19.98 -17.19 -24.76
CA ASP A 338 -20.52 -15.84 -24.76
C ASP A 338 -19.95 -14.95 -25.88
N GLY A 339 -19.09 -15.50 -26.76
CA GLY A 339 -18.47 -14.77 -27.87
C GLY A 339 -17.41 -13.76 -27.44
N ILE A 340 -16.81 -13.92 -26.25
CA ILE A 340 -15.81 -13.01 -25.72
C ILE A 340 -14.43 -13.40 -26.24
N GLU A 341 -13.84 -12.52 -27.03
CA GLU A 341 -12.47 -12.68 -27.52
C GLU A 341 -11.48 -12.08 -26.53
N CYS A 342 -10.62 -12.93 -25.95
CA CYS A 342 -9.59 -12.50 -25.03
C CYS A 342 -8.25 -12.39 -25.76
N ARG A 343 -7.68 -11.19 -25.80
CA ARG A 343 -6.42 -10.86 -26.48
C ARG A 343 -5.25 -10.71 -25.50
N THR A 344 -4.04 -10.89 -26.01
CA THR A 344 -2.79 -10.74 -25.23
C THR A 344 -1.74 -10.01 -26.02
N ASP A 345 -0.98 -9.14 -25.31
CA ASP A 345 0.19 -8.47 -25.84
C ASP A 345 1.37 -8.57 -24.86
N GLU A 346 2.59 -8.64 -25.39
CA GLU A 346 3.80 -8.52 -24.59
C GLU A 346 4.11 -7.06 -24.30
N ILE A 347 4.55 -6.82 -23.08
CA ILE A 347 5.12 -5.54 -22.65
C ILE A 347 6.64 -5.65 -22.71
N ILE A 348 7.28 -4.84 -23.56
CA ILE A 348 8.69 -4.97 -23.90
C ILE A 348 9.48 -3.77 -23.40
N LEU A 349 10.45 -4.00 -22.53
CA LEU A 349 11.39 -2.99 -22.05
C LEU A 349 12.80 -3.28 -22.56
N ARG A 350 13.20 -2.58 -23.62
CA ARG A 350 14.54 -2.74 -24.21
C ARG A 350 15.60 -2.06 -23.34
N LYS A 351 16.80 -2.66 -23.27
CA LYS A 351 18.00 -2.12 -22.55
C LYS A 351 17.84 -1.99 -21.02
N VAL A 352 16.77 -2.50 -20.45
CA VAL A 352 16.49 -2.44 -19.01
C VAL A 352 16.48 -3.82 -18.38
N LEU A 353 16.09 -4.83 -19.15
CA LEU A 353 15.95 -6.23 -18.74
C LEU A 353 16.84 -7.14 -19.57
N ASP A 354 17.33 -8.24 -18.98
CA ASP A 354 18.11 -9.26 -19.67
C ASP A 354 17.30 -9.90 -20.79
N SER A 355 16.08 -10.32 -20.53
CA SER A 355 15.08 -10.60 -21.54
C SER A 355 14.16 -9.37 -21.66
N THR A 356 13.94 -8.87 -22.86
CA THR A 356 13.21 -7.63 -23.10
C THR A 356 11.76 -7.63 -22.58
N LYS A 357 11.21 -8.81 -22.28
CA LYS A 357 9.80 -9.00 -21.84
C LYS A 357 9.62 -8.65 -20.36
N ALA A 358 8.92 -7.55 -20.05
CA ALA A 358 8.56 -7.15 -18.69
C ALA A 358 7.32 -7.89 -18.16
N GLY A 359 6.42 -8.30 -19.03
CA GLY A 359 5.21 -9.01 -18.67
C GLY A 359 4.28 -9.21 -19.86
N VAL A 360 3.07 -9.63 -19.56
CA VAL A 360 1.98 -9.81 -20.53
C VAL A 360 0.76 -9.08 -20.05
N ILE A 361 0.09 -8.38 -20.95
CA ILE A 361 -1.26 -7.87 -20.74
C ILE A 361 -2.26 -8.80 -21.44
N ALA A 362 -3.31 -9.22 -20.74
CA ALA A 362 -4.49 -9.87 -21.32
C ALA A 362 -5.70 -8.97 -21.12
N TYR A 363 -6.51 -8.82 -22.13
CA TYR A 363 -7.65 -7.90 -22.11
C TYR A 363 -8.79 -8.39 -22.98
N ALA A 364 -10.01 -7.98 -22.61
CA ALA A 364 -11.22 -8.30 -23.33
C ALA A 364 -12.29 -7.23 -23.10
N LYS A 365 -13.24 -7.13 -24.03
CA LYS A 365 -14.48 -6.40 -23.85
C LYS A 365 -15.55 -7.38 -23.37
N ILE A 366 -16.08 -7.17 -22.18
CA ILE A 366 -16.96 -8.11 -21.46
C ILE A 366 -18.38 -7.55 -21.45
N PRO A 367 -19.38 -8.27 -21.97
CA PRO A 367 -20.78 -7.88 -21.85
C PRO A 367 -21.23 -7.85 -20.37
N ARG A 368 -21.94 -6.79 -19.98
CA ARG A 368 -22.46 -6.59 -18.62
C ARG A 368 -23.26 -7.80 -18.12
N LYS A 369 -24.08 -8.42 -19.00
CA LYS A 369 -24.89 -9.60 -18.69
C LYS A 369 -24.05 -10.78 -18.14
N VAL A 370 -22.82 -10.95 -18.62
CA VAL A 370 -21.92 -12.03 -18.19
C VAL A 370 -21.40 -11.79 -16.79
N MET A 371 -21.10 -10.54 -16.45
CA MET A 371 -20.63 -10.19 -15.11
C MET A 371 -21.71 -10.29 -14.04
N LYS A 372 -22.98 -10.14 -14.43
CA LYS A 372 -24.14 -10.16 -13.52
C LYS A 372 -24.84 -11.51 -13.42
N THR A 373 -24.32 -12.56 -14.04
CA THR A 373 -24.94 -13.87 -14.00
C THR A 373 -24.99 -14.46 -12.59
N GLY A 374 -26.14 -15.04 -12.20
CA GLY A 374 -26.35 -15.68 -10.91
C GLY A 374 -27.16 -14.89 -9.88
N TYR A 375 -27.43 -13.61 -10.09
CA TYR A 375 -28.30 -12.81 -9.23
C TYR A 375 -29.52 -12.27 -9.99
N PRO A 376 -30.73 -12.34 -9.41
CA PRO A 376 -31.91 -11.64 -9.95
C PRO A 376 -31.83 -10.14 -9.72
N ASP A 377 -32.86 -9.41 -9.61
CA ASP A 377 -33.03 -7.98 -9.82
C ASP A 377 -32.16 -6.98 -9.00
N ASN A 378 -31.46 -7.43 -7.92
CA ASN A 378 -30.60 -6.59 -7.07
C ASN A 378 -29.09 -6.87 -7.22
N LYS A 379 -28.63 -7.10 -8.46
CA LYS A 379 -27.20 -7.37 -8.70
C LYS A 379 -26.36 -6.14 -8.49
N PRO A 380 -25.23 -6.25 -7.73
CA PRO A 380 -24.27 -5.17 -7.64
C PRO A 380 -23.70 -4.79 -9.01
N GLU A 381 -23.41 -3.51 -9.20
CA GLU A 381 -22.69 -3.06 -10.39
C GLU A 381 -21.28 -3.67 -10.42
N PRO A 382 -20.73 -4.03 -11.59
CA PRO A 382 -19.40 -4.64 -11.70
C PRO A 382 -18.30 -3.87 -10.98
N TYR A 383 -18.32 -2.54 -10.99
CA TYR A 383 -17.35 -1.69 -10.27
C TYR A 383 -17.33 -1.93 -8.77
N MET A 384 -18.48 -2.27 -8.16
CA MET A 384 -18.55 -2.54 -6.71
C MET A 384 -17.73 -3.76 -6.31
N TYR A 385 -17.64 -4.78 -7.17
CA TYR A 385 -16.81 -5.96 -6.92
C TYR A 385 -15.32 -5.63 -6.85
N PHE A 386 -14.88 -4.56 -7.52
CA PHE A 386 -13.49 -4.12 -7.58
C PHE A 386 -13.15 -3.00 -6.58
N ASN A 387 -14.10 -2.56 -5.75
CA ASN A 387 -13.98 -1.35 -4.93
C ASN A 387 -13.64 -0.11 -5.78
N CYS A 388 -14.28 0.02 -6.95
CA CYS A 388 -14.19 1.19 -7.83
C CYS A 388 -15.46 2.03 -7.74
N GLU A 389 -15.36 3.34 -7.91
CA GLU A 389 -16.50 4.25 -7.92
C GLU A 389 -17.31 4.13 -9.21
N ILE A 390 -18.63 4.29 -9.12
CA ILE A 390 -19.52 4.40 -10.29
C ILE A 390 -19.59 5.89 -10.66
N ARG A 391 -18.83 6.29 -11.70
CA ARG A 391 -18.68 7.71 -12.08
C ARG A 391 -19.59 8.14 -13.24
N ASP A 392 -19.85 7.24 -14.16
CA ASP A 392 -20.67 7.52 -15.35
C ASP A 392 -21.68 6.37 -15.52
N LYS A 393 -22.92 6.71 -15.86
CA LYS A 393 -24.00 5.72 -16.02
C LYS A 393 -24.19 5.30 -17.47
N GLU A 394 -23.71 6.11 -18.41
CA GLU A 394 -23.87 5.87 -19.85
C GLU A 394 -22.60 5.25 -20.49
N LYS A 395 -21.45 5.43 -19.84
CA LYS A 395 -20.16 4.91 -20.32
C LYS A 395 -19.40 4.22 -19.21
N ASN A 396 -18.78 3.11 -19.53
CA ASN A 396 -17.96 2.35 -18.60
C ASN A 396 -16.48 2.62 -18.88
N LYS A 397 -15.78 3.17 -17.89
CA LYS A 397 -14.32 3.26 -17.92
C LYS A 397 -13.71 1.85 -17.87
N PRO A 398 -12.56 1.63 -18.51
CA PRO A 398 -11.86 0.37 -18.42
C PRO A 398 -11.43 0.11 -16.98
N VAL A 399 -11.43 -1.15 -16.58
CA VAL A 399 -10.85 -1.60 -15.30
C VAL A 399 -9.59 -2.40 -15.61
N LEU A 400 -8.46 -1.90 -15.13
CA LEU A 400 -7.18 -2.55 -15.26
C LEU A 400 -6.71 -3.02 -13.90
N PHE A 401 -6.18 -4.22 -13.83
CA PHE A 401 -5.61 -4.77 -12.62
C PHE A 401 -4.26 -5.43 -12.92
N PHE A 402 -3.44 -5.56 -11.91
CA PHE A 402 -2.08 -6.06 -12.10
C PHE A 402 -1.65 -6.95 -10.95
N THR A 403 -0.78 -7.90 -11.28
CA THR A 403 -0.28 -8.90 -10.33
C THR A 403 1.18 -9.25 -10.61
N ARG A 404 1.84 -9.75 -9.56
CA ARG A 404 3.19 -10.28 -9.59
C ARG A 404 3.23 -11.74 -9.09
N LYS A 405 4.42 -12.30 -8.86
CA LYS A 405 4.64 -13.72 -8.51
C LYS A 405 3.73 -14.28 -7.42
N PRO A 406 3.39 -13.59 -6.30
CA PRO A 406 2.49 -14.16 -5.31
C PRO A 406 1.05 -14.45 -5.79
N GLY A 407 0.64 -13.91 -6.95
CA GLY A 407 -0.69 -14.15 -7.51
C GLY A 407 -1.83 -13.44 -6.78
N MET A 408 -1.52 -12.48 -5.92
CA MET A 408 -2.46 -11.52 -5.36
C MET A 408 -2.64 -10.37 -6.34
N ILE A 409 -3.86 -9.91 -6.54
CA ILE A 409 -4.12 -8.66 -7.26
C ILE A 409 -3.62 -7.50 -6.38
N VAL A 410 -2.76 -6.66 -6.94
CA VAL A 410 -2.21 -5.50 -6.22
C VAL A 410 -3.24 -4.39 -6.14
N SER A 411 -3.85 -4.02 -7.26
CA SER A 411 -4.90 -3.02 -7.34
C SER A 411 -5.83 -3.27 -8.52
N TYR A 412 -7.03 -2.67 -8.46
CA TYR A 412 -7.95 -2.49 -9.56
C TYR A 412 -8.03 -0.99 -9.85
N GLU A 413 -7.68 -0.58 -11.04
CA GLU A 413 -7.58 0.82 -11.44
C GLU A 413 -8.62 1.15 -12.52
N ASP A 414 -9.49 2.11 -12.26
CA ASP A 414 -10.45 2.68 -13.22
C ASP A 414 -10.13 4.14 -13.55
N VAL A 415 -9.14 4.70 -12.88
CA VAL A 415 -8.57 6.04 -13.08
C VAL A 415 -7.05 6.01 -12.89
N GLY A 416 -6.37 7.07 -13.32
CA GLY A 416 -4.94 7.23 -13.08
C GLY A 416 -4.03 6.62 -14.15
N ASN A 417 -2.76 6.50 -13.82
CA ASN A 417 -1.69 6.22 -14.79
C ASN A 417 -1.84 4.90 -15.56
N TRP A 418 -2.62 3.95 -15.07
CA TRP A 418 -2.83 2.67 -15.75
C TRP A 418 -3.92 2.73 -16.83
N VAL A 419 -4.92 3.62 -16.70
CA VAL A 419 -6.12 3.62 -17.54
C VAL A 419 -6.42 4.94 -18.24
N ASP A 420 -5.95 6.08 -17.72
CA ASP A 420 -6.23 7.38 -18.32
C ASP A 420 -5.77 7.45 -19.78
N GLY A 421 -6.68 7.85 -20.67
CA GLY A 421 -6.46 7.89 -22.12
C GLY A 421 -6.90 6.63 -22.87
N ILE A 422 -7.45 5.60 -22.20
CA ILE A 422 -8.15 4.50 -22.84
C ILE A 422 -9.63 4.90 -22.99
N ASN A 423 -10.21 4.67 -24.17
CA ASN A 423 -11.60 5.00 -24.43
C ASN A 423 -12.54 4.17 -23.55
N SER A 424 -13.58 4.82 -23.04
CA SER A 424 -14.66 4.14 -22.32
C SER A 424 -15.47 3.28 -23.28
N SER A 425 -15.99 2.17 -22.78
CA SER A 425 -16.96 1.34 -23.51
C SER A 425 -18.40 1.83 -23.30
N GLY A 426 -19.33 1.34 -24.09
CA GLY A 426 -20.76 1.60 -23.90
C GLY A 426 -21.28 1.00 -22.60
N LYS A 427 -22.51 1.39 -22.23
CA LYS A 427 -23.18 1.00 -20.97
C LYS A 427 -23.23 -0.51 -20.71
N ASP A 428 -23.39 -1.30 -21.75
CA ASP A 428 -23.60 -2.76 -21.65
C ASP A 428 -22.32 -3.58 -21.76
N GLU A 429 -21.16 -2.93 -21.85
CA GLU A 429 -19.87 -3.57 -22.01
C GLU A 429 -18.82 -2.97 -21.08
N PHE A 430 -17.86 -3.80 -20.68
CA PHE A 430 -16.70 -3.37 -19.86
C PHE A 430 -15.40 -3.82 -20.51
N ILE A 431 -14.44 -2.92 -20.62
CA ILE A 431 -13.07 -3.29 -20.96
C ILE A 431 -12.38 -3.70 -19.65
N MET A 432 -11.98 -4.97 -19.58
CA MET A 432 -11.20 -5.51 -18.48
C MET A 432 -9.82 -5.94 -18.95
N ALA A 433 -8.79 -5.62 -18.20
CA ALA A 433 -7.43 -5.96 -18.53
C ALA A 433 -6.61 -6.35 -17.31
N ILE A 434 -5.74 -7.38 -17.45
CA ILE A 434 -4.79 -7.77 -16.42
C ILE A 434 -3.36 -7.67 -16.95
N PHE A 435 -2.49 -6.99 -16.21
CA PHE A 435 -1.06 -7.06 -16.42
C PHE A 435 -0.41 -8.08 -15.47
N VAL A 436 0.27 -9.08 -16.04
CA VAL A 436 1.00 -10.10 -15.30
C VAL A 436 2.50 -9.88 -15.50
N LEU A 437 3.20 -9.61 -14.40
CA LEU A 437 4.64 -9.35 -14.39
C LEU A 437 5.45 -10.59 -14.75
N ASN A 438 6.52 -10.44 -15.54
CA ASN A 438 7.53 -11.47 -15.75
C ASN A 438 8.55 -11.45 -14.60
N SER A 439 8.14 -11.92 -13.45
CA SER A 439 8.83 -11.80 -12.16
C SER A 439 10.25 -12.34 -12.14
N GLU A 440 10.54 -13.41 -12.93
CA GLU A 440 11.85 -14.07 -12.96
C GLU A 440 12.90 -13.32 -13.81
N ASN A 441 12.46 -12.34 -14.63
CA ASN A 441 13.38 -11.59 -15.47
C ASN A 441 14.28 -10.68 -14.63
N LYS A 442 15.53 -10.50 -15.07
CA LYS A 442 16.54 -9.73 -14.34
C LYS A 442 16.78 -8.37 -14.97
N LEU A 443 17.12 -7.38 -14.13
CA LEU A 443 17.50 -6.05 -14.59
C LEU A 443 18.93 -6.07 -15.12
N THR A 444 19.13 -5.49 -16.33
CA THR A 444 20.44 -5.23 -16.93
C THR A 444 21.13 -4.08 -16.19
N ASN A 445 22.45 -4.09 -16.09
CA ASN A 445 23.27 -2.96 -15.60
C ASN A 445 23.08 -2.55 -14.11
N THR A 446 22.60 -3.43 -13.26
CA THR A 446 22.62 -3.23 -11.81
C THR A 446 23.83 -3.93 -11.20
N LYS A 447 24.55 -3.27 -10.27
CA LYS A 447 25.69 -3.88 -9.54
C LYS A 447 25.27 -5.15 -8.79
N GLN A 448 24.05 -5.20 -8.27
CA GLN A 448 23.33 -6.39 -7.83
C GLN A 448 22.33 -6.76 -8.93
N LYS A 449 22.33 -8.03 -9.35
CA LYS A 449 21.35 -8.54 -10.33
C LYS A 449 19.99 -8.70 -9.68
N TYR A 450 19.24 -7.60 -9.60
CA TYR A 450 17.84 -7.65 -9.15
C TYR A 450 16.96 -8.35 -10.17
N SER A 451 16.06 -9.21 -9.69
CA SER A 451 14.92 -9.67 -10.48
C SER A 451 13.89 -8.55 -10.65
N LEU A 452 13.04 -8.65 -11.65
CA LEU A 452 11.94 -7.72 -11.84
C LEU A 452 10.93 -7.79 -10.66
N GLU A 453 10.77 -8.99 -10.08
CA GLU A 453 9.99 -9.18 -8.84
C GLU A 453 10.55 -8.37 -7.68
N GLU A 454 11.87 -8.42 -7.45
CA GLU A 454 12.51 -7.65 -6.37
C GLU A 454 12.40 -6.14 -6.59
N TYR A 455 12.52 -5.68 -7.85
CA TYR A 455 12.31 -4.27 -8.18
C TYR A 455 10.88 -3.83 -7.85
N VAL A 456 9.90 -4.57 -8.36
CA VAL A 456 8.47 -4.23 -8.18
C VAL A 456 8.07 -4.33 -6.70
N ARG A 457 8.56 -5.33 -5.97
CA ARG A 457 8.34 -5.46 -4.53
C ARG A 457 8.87 -4.24 -3.75
N LYS A 458 10.05 -3.70 -4.12
CA LYS A 458 10.58 -2.47 -3.52
C LYS A 458 9.86 -1.21 -3.97
N SER A 459 9.23 -1.24 -5.13
CA SER A 459 8.43 -0.14 -5.67
C SER A 459 6.99 -0.13 -5.16
N GLU A 460 6.57 -1.21 -4.51
CA GLU A 460 5.22 -1.39 -3.98
C GLU A 460 5.06 -0.58 -2.69
N MET A 461 3.96 0.14 -2.58
CA MET A 461 3.62 0.90 -1.37
C MET A 461 3.41 -0.04 -0.18
N ALA A 462 3.53 0.48 1.04
CA ALA A 462 3.45 -0.32 2.27
C ALA A 462 2.11 -1.05 2.46
N ASP A 463 1.04 -0.53 1.88
CA ASP A 463 -0.31 -1.12 1.86
C ASP A 463 -0.54 -2.09 0.69
N HIS A 464 0.48 -2.35 -0.13
CA HIS A 464 0.42 -3.19 -1.33
C HIS A 464 -0.62 -2.76 -2.38
N THR A 465 -0.96 -1.46 -2.45
CA THR A 465 -2.04 -0.96 -3.33
C THR A 465 -1.56 -0.38 -4.65
N SER A 466 -0.29 -0.07 -4.79
CA SER A 466 0.24 0.54 -6.01
C SER A 466 1.73 0.28 -6.20
N TRP A 467 2.20 0.49 -7.44
CA TRP A 467 3.61 0.47 -7.79
C TRP A 467 4.07 1.84 -8.24
N GLY A 468 5.22 2.29 -7.73
CA GLY A 468 5.86 3.54 -8.10
C GLY A 468 7.29 3.35 -8.55
N ASP A 469 7.77 4.19 -9.46
CA ASP A 469 9.20 4.17 -9.84
C ASP A 469 10.07 4.74 -8.72
N PHE A 470 11.21 4.12 -8.50
CA PHE A 470 12.20 4.61 -7.54
C PHE A 470 13.63 4.60 -8.12
N SER A 471 14.51 5.36 -7.51
CA SER A 471 15.91 5.45 -7.93
C SER A 471 16.74 4.35 -7.30
N MET A 472 17.51 3.64 -8.12
CA MET A 472 18.47 2.63 -7.71
C MET A 472 19.90 3.24 -7.79
N GLY A 473 20.36 3.79 -6.68
CA GLY A 473 21.60 4.58 -6.67
C GLY A 473 21.48 5.81 -7.59
N ASN A 474 22.37 5.94 -8.55
CA ASN A 474 22.39 7.08 -9.48
C ASN A 474 21.51 6.88 -10.74
N SER A 475 20.74 5.80 -10.84
CA SER A 475 19.89 5.54 -12.00
C SER A 475 18.43 5.34 -11.60
N ASN A 476 17.51 5.92 -12.39
CA ASN A 476 16.09 5.64 -12.30
C ASN A 476 15.64 4.96 -13.59
N PRO A 477 15.43 3.63 -13.58
CA PRO A 477 15.08 2.89 -14.78
C PRO A 477 13.66 3.18 -15.29
N ARG A 478 12.79 3.79 -14.48
CA ARG A 478 11.39 4.14 -14.79
C ARG A 478 10.62 2.95 -15.38
N ILE A 479 10.71 1.81 -14.72
CA ILE A 479 10.13 0.55 -15.22
C ILE A 479 8.62 0.63 -15.19
N ILE A 480 8.06 1.08 -14.07
CA ILE A 480 6.60 1.13 -13.86
C ILE A 480 5.94 2.08 -14.86
N SER A 481 6.43 3.32 -14.96
CA SER A 481 5.90 4.30 -15.93
C SER A 481 5.95 3.79 -17.38
N LYS A 482 7.04 3.11 -17.77
CA LYS A 482 7.17 2.53 -19.11
C LYS A 482 6.18 1.37 -19.35
N VAL A 483 5.95 0.54 -18.33
CA VAL A 483 4.95 -0.53 -18.38
C VAL A 483 3.55 0.08 -18.57
N GLN A 484 3.18 1.04 -17.73
CA GLN A 484 1.89 1.73 -17.78
C GLN A 484 1.61 2.33 -19.15
N LEU A 485 2.60 3.02 -19.74
CA LEU A 485 2.49 3.59 -21.09
C LEU A 485 2.22 2.54 -22.16
N GLN A 486 2.99 1.44 -22.16
CA GLN A 486 2.80 0.39 -23.15
C GLN A 486 1.47 -0.33 -22.99
N VAL A 487 1.06 -0.62 -21.76
CA VAL A 487 -0.23 -1.23 -21.46
C VAL A 487 -1.37 -0.36 -22.01
N LYS A 488 -1.38 0.93 -21.70
CA LYS A 488 -2.40 1.87 -22.24
C LYS A 488 -2.40 1.91 -23.75
N SER A 489 -1.24 2.03 -24.38
CA SER A 489 -1.10 2.08 -25.84
C SER A 489 -1.65 0.82 -26.53
N LYS A 490 -1.42 -0.36 -25.94
CA LYS A 490 -1.91 -1.63 -26.49
C LYS A 490 -3.43 -1.72 -26.44
N ILE A 491 -4.01 -1.42 -25.26
CA ILE A 491 -5.48 -1.47 -25.07
C ILE A 491 -6.17 -0.39 -25.92
N SER A 492 -5.67 0.85 -25.93
CA SER A 492 -6.25 1.93 -26.73
C SER A 492 -6.26 1.61 -28.23
N ARG A 493 -5.17 1.04 -28.75
CA ARG A 493 -5.10 0.64 -30.17
C ARG A 493 -6.15 -0.39 -30.55
N GLU A 494 -6.46 -1.33 -29.63
CA GLU A 494 -7.42 -2.39 -29.89
C GLU A 494 -8.87 -1.90 -29.86
N PHE A 495 -9.18 -0.99 -28.92
CA PHE A 495 -10.55 -0.52 -28.72
C PHE A 495 -10.80 0.91 -29.24
N SER A 496 -9.92 1.42 -30.15
CA SER A 496 -10.24 2.65 -30.91
C SER A 496 -11.38 2.37 -31.88
N THR A 497 -12.44 3.17 -31.84
CA THR A 497 -13.50 3.12 -32.81
C THR A 497 -13.01 3.68 -34.16
N GLU A 498 -13.36 3.02 -35.27
CA GLU A 498 -12.96 3.42 -36.65
C GLU A 498 -13.55 4.76 -37.12
N ASP A 499 -14.41 5.40 -36.34
CA ASP A 499 -15.18 6.60 -36.74
C ASP A 499 -14.50 7.95 -36.49
N GLU A 500 -13.25 7.97 -36.04
CA GLU A 500 -12.49 9.21 -36.04
C GLU A 500 -11.24 9.08 -36.93
N ASP A 501 -11.21 9.87 -37.99
CA ASP A 501 -10.02 10.24 -38.78
C ASP A 501 -8.94 10.89 -37.91
N SER A 502 -8.49 10.18 -36.90
CA SER A 502 -7.59 10.66 -35.83
C SER A 502 -6.24 9.96 -35.84
N SER A 503 -5.86 9.26 -36.93
CA SER A 503 -4.52 8.70 -37.07
C SER A 503 -3.41 9.77 -36.90
N SER A 504 -3.70 11.03 -37.22
CA SER A 504 -2.79 12.16 -37.00
C SER A 504 -2.79 12.69 -35.55
N LYS A 505 -3.93 12.59 -34.82
CA LYS A 505 -4.02 13.09 -33.43
C LYS A 505 -3.48 12.07 -32.40
N LEU A 506 -3.70 10.77 -32.63
CA LEU A 506 -3.11 9.73 -31.77
C LEU A 506 -1.57 9.67 -31.87
N SER A 507 -1.02 9.81 -33.08
CA SER A 507 0.43 9.86 -33.29
C SER A 507 1.06 11.11 -32.65
N SER A 508 0.36 12.26 -32.65
CA SER A 508 0.83 13.48 -32.02
C SER A 508 0.71 13.44 -30.49
N GLY A 509 -0.34 12.83 -29.92
CA GLY A 509 -0.51 12.64 -28.48
C GLY A 509 0.47 11.61 -27.91
N LEU A 510 0.65 10.49 -28.59
CA LEU A 510 1.65 9.48 -28.26
C LEU A 510 3.07 10.01 -28.49
N GLY A 511 3.32 10.75 -29.55
CA GLY A 511 4.61 11.39 -29.81
C GLY A 511 5.00 12.41 -28.74
N LYS A 512 4.05 13.21 -28.22
CA LYS A 512 4.26 14.11 -27.08
C LYS A 512 4.51 13.35 -25.78
N MET A 513 3.71 12.33 -25.48
CA MET A 513 3.88 11.49 -24.30
C MET A 513 5.22 10.72 -24.32
N PHE A 514 5.62 10.22 -25.48
CA PHE A 514 6.94 9.58 -25.66
C PHE A 514 8.07 10.60 -25.68
N GLY A 515 7.85 11.79 -26.21
CA GLY A 515 8.83 12.89 -26.21
C GLY A 515 9.23 13.30 -24.79
N ASP A 516 8.26 13.49 -23.90
CA ASP A 516 8.51 13.86 -22.51
C ASP A 516 9.16 12.74 -21.68
N LEU A 517 8.97 11.47 -22.08
CA LEU A 517 9.47 10.30 -21.36
C LEU A 517 10.80 9.76 -21.89
N LEU A 518 11.06 9.87 -23.19
CA LEU A 518 12.21 9.26 -23.87
C LEU A 518 13.32 10.24 -24.25
N LEU A 519 13.02 11.53 -24.32
CA LEU A 519 14.04 12.55 -24.52
C LEU A 519 14.67 12.89 -23.16
N PRO A 520 16.00 12.96 -23.07
CA PRO A 520 16.66 13.53 -21.90
C PRO A 520 16.16 14.96 -21.71
N PRO A 521 16.12 15.49 -20.46
CA PRO A 521 15.69 16.86 -20.21
C PRO A 521 16.44 17.81 -21.14
N GLU A 522 15.72 18.79 -21.70
CA GLU A 522 16.31 19.82 -22.57
C GLU A 522 17.59 20.35 -21.94
N ASN A 523 18.70 20.22 -22.66
CA ASN A 523 20.09 20.56 -22.30
C ASN A 523 21.00 19.38 -21.87
N PHE A 524 20.59 18.13 -21.94
CA PHE A 524 21.50 17.02 -21.74
C PHE A 524 22.31 16.75 -23.03
N GLY A 525 23.58 17.16 -23.03
CA GLY A 525 24.54 16.80 -24.10
C GLY A 525 24.81 17.85 -25.17
N LYS A 526 24.39 19.11 -25.02
CA LYS A 526 24.82 20.19 -25.93
C LYS A 526 26.10 20.86 -25.41
N LYS A 527 27.20 20.65 -26.15
CA LYS A 527 28.37 21.56 -26.09
C LYS A 527 27.94 22.91 -26.61
N PRO A 528 28.44 24.02 -26.03
CA PRO A 528 28.15 25.36 -26.55
C PRO A 528 28.74 25.52 -27.95
N SER A 529 27.91 25.65 -28.96
CA SER A 529 28.32 26.08 -30.29
C SER A 529 28.08 27.59 -30.42
N THR A 530 29.15 28.33 -30.61
CA THR A 530 29.19 29.69 -31.09
C THR A 530 28.62 29.74 -32.50
N GLY A 531 27.68 30.69 -32.71
CA GLY A 531 27.59 31.47 -33.98
C GLY A 531 26.47 31.11 -34.96
N THR A 532 25.72 32.18 -35.22
CA THR A 532 25.10 32.70 -36.46
C THR A 532 23.72 32.29 -36.91
N ASN A 533 22.88 33.29 -36.88
CA ASN A 533 21.73 33.71 -37.70
C ASN A 533 21.11 32.79 -38.75
N GLY A 534 19.79 32.76 -38.70
CA GLY A 534 18.93 32.32 -39.80
C GLY A 534 17.44 32.40 -39.46
N GLU A 535 16.81 33.49 -39.83
CA GLU A 535 15.35 33.67 -39.82
C GLU A 535 14.63 32.57 -40.63
N LYS A 536 13.51 32.10 -40.13
CA LYS A 536 12.34 31.73 -40.94
C LYS A 536 11.04 31.86 -40.18
N THR A 537 10.23 32.77 -40.64
CA THR A 537 8.81 33.00 -40.40
C THR A 537 7.95 31.79 -40.69
N GLY A 538 6.96 31.55 -39.81
CA GLY A 538 5.91 30.58 -40.03
C GLY A 538 4.90 30.59 -38.88
N SER A 539 3.86 31.39 -39.01
CA SER A 539 2.70 31.48 -38.12
C SER A 539 1.93 30.17 -38.09
N THR A 540 1.72 29.62 -36.87
CA THR A 540 0.51 28.85 -36.54
C THR A 540 0.27 28.90 -35.03
N ASN A 541 -0.92 29.40 -34.68
CA ASN A 541 -1.42 29.45 -33.30
C ASN A 541 -1.59 28.03 -32.72
N HIS A 542 -0.77 27.70 -31.74
CA HIS A 542 -1.05 26.59 -30.84
C HIS A 542 -0.84 27.10 -29.40
N THR A 543 -1.92 27.07 -28.64
CA THR A 543 -1.91 27.33 -27.19
C THR A 543 -1.17 26.19 -26.49
N GLU A 544 0.12 26.32 -26.31
CA GLU A 544 0.91 25.44 -25.46
C GLU A 544 0.68 25.83 -24.00
N VAL A 545 0.19 24.88 -23.20
CA VAL A 545 0.18 25.00 -21.75
C VAL A 545 1.60 24.72 -21.26
N HIS A 546 2.46 25.73 -21.31
CA HIS A 546 3.78 25.68 -20.70
C HIS A 546 3.63 25.78 -19.18
N LYS A 547 4.35 24.92 -18.42
CA LYS A 547 4.54 25.12 -16.98
C LYS A 547 5.20 26.48 -16.79
N LYS A 548 4.49 27.42 -16.18
CA LYS A 548 4.95 28.79 -15.97
C LYS A 548 6.12 28.90 -14.99
N VAL A 549 6.31 27.90 -14.13
CA VAL A 549 7.33 27.89 -13.06
C VAL A 549 8.14 26.62 -13.13
N VAL A 550 9.46 26.74 -13.06
CA VAL A 550 10.41 25.64 -12.96
C VAL A 550 11.12 25.75 -11.61
N PHE A 551 11.02 24.69 -10.82
CA PHE A 551 11.68 24.58 -9.52
C PHE A 551 12.95 23.73 -9.64
N GLY A 552 14.03 24.13 -8.97
CA GLY A 552 15.29 23.42 -8.94
C GLY A 552 15.89 23.40 -7.53
N TYR A 553 16.58 22.31 -7.21
CA TYR A 553 17.38 22.14 -5.99
C TYR A 553 18.84 22.00 -6.39
N ASP A 554 19.72 22.74 -5.72
CA ASP A 554 21.16 22.69 -5.95
C ASP A 554 21.87 21.97 -4.80
N ALA A 555 22.14 20.68 -5.01
CA ALA A 555 22.81 19.85 -4.02
C ALA A 555 24.28 20.27 -3.78
N SER A 556 24.92 20.93 -4.73
CA SER A 556 26.33 21.35 -4.63
C SER A 556 26.53 22.54 -3.67
N GLU A 557 25.48 23.32 -3.46
CA GLU A 557 25.48 24.46 -2.52
C GLU A 557 24.80 24.14 -1.17
N THR A 558 24.45 22.89 -0.92
CA THR A 558 23.93 22.47 0.38
C THR A 558 25.05 22.35 1.39
N LYS A 559 24.95 23.08 2.49
CA LYS A 559 25.95 23.11 3.57
C LYS A 559 25.36 22.47 4.83
N TYR A 560 26.05 21.51 5.40
CA TYR A 560 25.66 20.86 6.64
C TYR A 560 26.39 21.49 7.84
N THR A 561 25.65 21.70 8.94
CA THR A 561 26.15 22.16 10.23
C THR A 561 25.86 21.14 11.31
N SER A 562 26.39 21.32 12.51
CA SER A 562 26.18 20.37 13.64
C SER A 562 24.73 20.18 14.07
N GLY A 563 23.85 21.15 13.81
CA GLY A 563 22.44 21.14 14.20
C GLY A 563 21.45 21.40 13.06
N GLY A 564 21.93 21.53 11.80
CA GLY A 564 21.07 21.88 10.69
C GLY A 564 21.73 21.80 9.33
N MET A 565 21.09 22.39 8.35
CA MET A 565 21.60 22.49 6.99
C MET A 565 21.10 23.77 6.30
N THR A 566 21.91 24.37 5.44
CA THR A 566 21.49 25.43 4.52
C THR A 566 21.28 24.83 3.15
N VAL A 567 20.11 25.05 2.55
CA VAL A 567 19.73 24.53 1.23
C VAL A 567 19.52 25.67 0.27
N LYS A 568 20.07 25.57 -0.95
CA LYS A 568 19.78 26.49 -2.05
C LYS A 568 18.69 25.91 -2.94
N LEU A 569 17.62 26.69 -3.11
CA LEU A 569 16.51 26.40 -4.02
C LEU A 569 16.45 27.48 -5.09
N THR A 570 16.05 27.11 -6.31
CA THR A 570 15.91 28.05 -7.43
C THR A 570 14.52 27.94 -8.03
N ILE A 571 13.82 29.05 -8.17
CA ILE A 571 12.51 29.14 -8.84
C ILE A 571 12.66 30.07 -10.05
N LYS A 572 12.39 29.53 -11.26
CA LYS A 572 12.41 30.29 -12.51
C LYS A 572 11.02 30.44 -13.09
N SER A 573 10.64 31.63 -13.45
CA SER A 573 9.35 31.94 -14.07
C SER A 573 9.47 32.12 -15.57
N LYS A 574 8.58 31.50 -16.34
CA LYS A 574 8.38 31.76 -17.79
C LYS A 574 7.21 32.73 -18.07
N GLY A 575 6.70 33.41 -17.08
CA GLY A 575 5.57 34.33 -17.19
C GLY A 575 5.35 35.12 -15.92
N LYS A 576 4.37 36.03 -15.90
CA LYS A 576 4.00 36.74 -14.68
C LYS A 576 3.64 35.77 -13.58
N ILE A 577 4.28 35.88 -12.44
CA ILE A 577 3.91 35.22 -11.19
C ILE A 577 3.53 36.31 -10.21
N SER A 578 2.31 36.26 -9.69
CA SER A 578 1.86 37.17 -8.62
C SER A 578 2.14 36.57 -7.25
N ASP A 579 2.15 35.26 -7.17
CA ASP A 579 2.25 34.52 -5.93
C ASP A 579 2.98 33.19 -6.12
N THR A 580 3.87 32.85 -5.19
CA THR A 580 4.57 31.55 -5.17
C THR A 580 5.06 31.28 -3.75
N GLY A 581 5.29 30.01 -3.43
CA GLY A 581 5.80 29.64 -2.12
C GLY A 581 6.59 28.35 -2.17
N VAL A 582 7.40 28.15 -1.14
CA VAL A 582 8.10 26.89 -0.88
C VAL A 582 7.70 26.41 0.49
N GLU A 583 7.15 25.22 0.57
CA GLU A 583 6.78 24.58 1.82
C GLU A 583 7.62 23.34 2.09
N LEU A 584 7.93 23.11 3.37
CA LEU A 584 8.50 21.87 3.84
C LEU A 584 7.39 20.84 4.00
N ALA A 585 7.70 19.63 3.61
CA ALA A 585 6.90 18.45 3.93
C ALA A 585 7.82 17.39 4.52
N ILE A 586 7.23 16.45 5.24
CA ILE A 586 7.95 15.32 5.81
C ILE A 586 7.86 14.18 4.81
N ASP A 587 9.01 13.69 4.36
CA ASP A 587 9.08 12.49 3.53
C ASP A 587 8.71 11.28 4.40
N SER A 588 7.54 10.73 4.15
CA SER A 588 7.07 9.52 4.80
C SER A 588 6.86 8.42 3.78
N GLU A 589 6.82 7.19 4.26
CA GLU A 589 6.56 6.02 3.41
C GLU A 589 5.21 6.09 2.67
N THR A 590 4.29 6.93 3.14
CA THR A 590 2.95 7.14 2.55
C THR A 590 2.85 8.39 1.67
N GLY A 591 3.97 9.11 1.47
CA GLY A 591 4.04 10.36 0.72
C GLY A 591 4.38 11.57 1.60
N ALA A 592 4.30 12.75 1.02
CA ALA A 592 4.62 13.99 1.71
C ALA A 592 3.52 14.35 2.72
N ILE A 593 3.89 14.43 4.00
CA ILE A 593 2.99 14.88 5.07
C ILE A 593 3.18 16.38 5.29
N LYS A 594 2.10 17.16 5.25
CA LYS A 594 2.13 18.59 5.55
C LYS A 594 2.45 18.83 7.03
N PRO A 595 3.14 19.93 7.38
CA PRO A 595 3.51 20.23 8.77
C PRO A 595 2.34 20.33 9.74
N GLU A 596 1.23 20.93 9.30
CA GLU A 596 0.01 21.04 10.10
C GLU A 596 -0.59 19.67 10.40
N ASP A 597 -0.63 18.77 9.41
CA ASP A 597 -1.07 17.39 9.58
C ASP A 597 -0.16 16.61 10.53
N TRP A 598 1.15 16.85 10.46
CA TRP A 598 2.10 16.23 11.37
C TRP A 598 1.86 16.64 12.83
N GLU A 599 1.78 17.93 13.10
CA GLU A 599 1.56 18.44 14.46
C GLU A 599 0.19 18.07 15.03
N GLN A 600 -0.88 18.14 14.20
CA GLN A 600 -2.25 17.84 14.66
C GLN A 600 -2.49 16.34 14.81
N ARG A 601 -2.06 15.53 13.85
CA ARG A 601 -2.37 14.09 13.83
C ARG A 601 -1.38 13.26 14.64
N MET A 602 -0.10 13.66 14.65
CA MET A 602 0.94 12.90 15.34
C MET A 602 1.20 13.40 16.76
N GLY A 603 0.77 14.60 17.10
CA GLY A 603 1.02 15.23 18.42
C GLY A 603 2.50 15.46 18.74
N LEU A 604 3.39 15.28 17.75
CA LEU A 604 4.84 15.39 17.87
C LEU A 604 5.30 16.75 17.34
N ASP A 605 6.42 17.24 17.88
CA ASP A 605 7.08 18.41 17.33
C ASP A 605 7.65 18.10 15.94
N MET A 606 7.70 19.13 15.07
CA MET A 606 8.26 18.98 13.74
C MET A 606 9.71 18.47 13.80
N PRO A 607 10.07 17.47 12.96
CA PRO A 607 11.42 16.91 12.96
C PRO A 607 12.47 17.89 12.44
N PHE A 608 12.05 18.94 11.74
CA PHE A 608 12.87 20.03 11.24
C PHE A 608 12.01 21.30 11.12
N LEU A 609 12.66 22.45 11.12
CA LEU A 609 12.02 23.75 10.97
C LEU A 609 12.89 24.72 10.14
N ILE A 610 12.25 25.68 9.50
CA ILE A 610 12.94 26.81 8.87
C ILE A 610 13.27 27.81 9.97
N SER A 611 14.57 27.99 10.22
CA SER A 611 15.07 28.97 11.20
C SER A 611 15.24 30.36 10.60
N SER A 612 15.73 30.43 9.36
CA SER A 612 15.88 31.67 8.58
C SER A 612 15.85 31.36 7.09
N ALA A 613 15.56 32.37 6.29
CA ALA A 613 15.69 32.28 4.85
C ALA A 613 16.13 33.62 4.24
N ARG A 614 16.93 33.52 3.18
CA ARG A 614 17.34 34.66 2.36
C ARG A 614 16.86 34.43 0.93
N VAL A 615 16.07 35.36 0.42
CA VAL A 615 15.51 35.32 -0.93
C VAL A 615 16.22 36.35 -1.78
N ILE A 616 16.86 35.91 -2.85
CA ILE A 616 17.55 36.79 -3.83
C ILE A 616 16.72 36.79 -5.10
N VAL A 617 16.28 37.96 -5.51
CA VAL A 617 15.48 38.15 -6.73
C VAL A 617 16.36 38.64 -7.84
N LYS A 618 16.41 37.91 -8.96
CA LYS A 618 17.21 38.26 -10.15
C LYS A 618 16.30 38.40 -11.37
N ARG A 619 16.61 39.32 -12.28
CA ARG A 619 15.99 39.38 -13.61
C ARG A 619 16.61 38.36 -14.53
N LEU A 620 15.79 37.62 -15.30
CA LEU A 620 16.27 36.68 -16.30
C LEU A 620 16.85 37.35 -17.57
N ASP A 621 16.48 38.59 -17.80
CA ASP A 621 16.95 39.41 -18.94
C ASP A 621 18.23 40.23 -18.64
N SER A 622 18.66 40.25 -17.38
CA SER A 622 19.88 40.95 -16.93
C SER A 622 20.52 40.23 -15.74
N VAL A 623 21.83 40.35 -15.58
CA VAL A 623 22.58 39.79 -14.43
C VAL A 623 22.38 40.61 -13.15
N SER A 624 21.45 41.56 -13.13
CA SER A 624 21.24 42.43 -11.98
C SER A 624 20.39 41.79 -10.89
N ILE A 625 20.86 41.81 -9.65
CA ILE A 625 20.09 41.50 -8.46
C ILE A 625 19.11 42.65 -8.22
N MET A 626 17.79 42.32 -8.15
CA MET A 626 16.77 43.32 -7.88
C MET A 626 16.60 43.61 -6.40
N ASN A 627 16.51 42.53 -5.59
CA ASN A 627 16.26 42.60 -4.15
C ASN A 627 16.87 41.41 -3.41
N ILE A 628 17.23 41.63 -2.15
CA ILE A 628 17.59 40.63 -1.18
C ILE A 628 16.66 40.80 0.02
N LEU A 629 15.87 39.78 0.34
CA LEU A 629 14.96 39.76 1.48
C LEU A 629 15.42 38.71 2.47
N GLU A 630 15.45 39.04 3.76
CA GLU A 630 15.88 38.13 4.83
C GLU A 630 14.78 38.04 5.87
N ILE A 631 14.37 36.82 6.16
CA ILE A 631 13.35 36.52 7.16
C ILE A 631 13.87 35.46 8.15
N ASP A 632 13.45 35.59 9.40
CA ASP A 632 13.78 34.65 10.46
C ASP A 632 12.64 34.54 11.49
N SER A 633 12.87 33.81 12.58
CA SER A 633 11.89 33.64 13.65
C SER A 633 11.44 34.93 14.31
N THR A 634 12.24 35.98 14.26
CA THR A 634 11.96 37.32 14.86
C THR A 634 11.38 38.28 13.83
N LYS A 635 11.87 38.26 12.59
CA LYS A 635 11.42 39.04 11.45
C LYS A 635 10.69 38.13 10.45
N THR A 636 9.45 37.84 10.72
CA THR A 636 8.66 36.89 9.94
C THR A 636 8.14 37.43 8.61
N THR A 637 8.20 38.72 8.36
CA THR A 637 7.77 39.32 7.10
C THR A 637 8.75 40.42 6.73
N GLU A 638 9.18 40.42 5.48
CA GLU A 638 9.96 41.53 4.86
C GLU A 638 9.33 41.87 3.51
N SER A 639 9.14 43.16 3.26
CA SER A 639 8.57 43.64 2.01
C SER A 639 9.33 44.83 1.47
N ASN A 640 9.39 44.93 0.14
CA ASN A 640 9.82 46.06 -0.62
C ASN A 640 8.71 46.43 -1.62
N ASP A 641 8.77 47.58 -2.28
CA ASP A 641 7.68 48.15 -3.10
C ASP A 641 7.02 47.18 -4.08
N ASN A 642 7.71 46.12 -4.52
CA ASN A 642 7.23 45.18 -5.53
C ASN A 642 7.20 43.70 -5.05
N ILE A 643 7.79 43.38 -3.90
CA ILE A 643 7.97 42.02 -3.45
C ILE A 643 7.78 41.94 -1.94
N SER A 644 6.99 40.99 -1.49
CA SER A 644 6.78 40.66 -0.08
C SER A 644 7.15 39.17 0.17
N CYS A 645 7.87 38.92 1.25
CA CYS A 645 8.27 37.60 1.67
C CYS A 645 7.82 37.35 3.11
N LYS A 646 7.18 36.22 3.35
CA LYS A 646 6.60 35.84 4.65
C LYS A 646 6.98 34.44 5.03
N LEU A 647 7.42 34.25 6.28
CA LEU A 647 7.64 32.94 6.89
C LEU A 647 6.30 32.36 7.37
N LEU A 648 5.89 31.22 6.83
CA LEU A 648 4.70 30.50 7.26
C LEU A 648 5.02 29.69 8.51
N LYS A 649 4.11 29.72 9.49
CA LYS A 649 4.27 29.04 10.78
C LYS A 649 3.06 28.19 11.10
N THR A 650 3.30 27.02 11.73
CA THR A 650 2.26 26.16 12.25
C THR A 650 1.58 26.78 13.47
N LEU A 651 0.53 26.15 13.97
CA LEU A 651 -0.16 26.55 15.21
C LEU A 651 0.77 26.57 16.43
N LYS A 652 1.82 25.74 16.45
CA LYS A 652 2.88 25.72 17.47
C LYS A 652 4.01 26.73 17.21
N ASN A 653 3.82 27.66 16.29
CA ASN A 653 4.80 28.69 15.92
C ASN A 653 6.10 28.15 15.27
N THR A 654 6.04 26.97 14.64
CA THR A 654 7.17 26.34 13.96
C THR A 654 7.21 26.79 12.50
N GLY A 655 8.34 27.35 12.03
CA GLY A 655 8.53 27.79 10.64
C GLY A 655 8.56 26.59 9.67
N TYR A 656 7.67 26.57 8.68
CA TYR A 656 7.57 25.45 7.74
C TYR A 656 7.54 25.86 6.26
N GLY A 657 7.31 27.12 5.95
CA GLY A 657 7.20 27.55 4.57
C GLY A 657 7.61 29.02 4.36
N ILE A 658 7.86 29.36 3.13
CA ILE A 658 8.19 30.72 2.69
C ILE A 658 7.21 31.08 1.59
N HIS A 659 6.41 32.10 1.83
CA HIS A 659 5.46 32.63 0.86
C HIS A 659 5.98 33.94 0.27
N ILE A 660 5.88 34.10 -1.04
CA ILE A 660 6.45 35.24 -1.79
C ILE A 660 5.38 35.82 -2.72
N GLU A 661 4.94 37.04 -2.46
CA GLU A 661 4.03 37.79 -3.31
C GLU A 661 4.84 38.81 -4.14
N MET A 662 4.50 38.97 -5.44
CA MET A 662 5.24 39.79 -6.37
C MET A 662 4.33 40.60 -7.29
N CYS A 663 4.64 41.90 -7.45
CA CYS A 663 3.97 42.77 -8.39
C CYS A 663 4.88 43.10 -9.63
N GLU A 664 5.75 42.14 -10.02
CA GLU A 664 6.70 42.36 -11.11
C GLU A 664 6.16 42.03 -12.50
N LYS A 665 6.60 42.85 -13.49
CA LYS A 665 6.21 42.68 -14.90
C LYS A 665 7.24 41.87 -15.70
N HIS A 666 8.43 41.66 -15.16
CA HIS A 666 9.55 41.00 -15.82
C HIS A 666 9.66 39.52 -15.46
N LEU A 667 10.35 38.76 -16.30
CA LEU A 667 10.74 37.38 -15.99
C LEU A 667 11.81 37.39 -14.92
N ILE A 668 11.58 36.63 -13.83
CA ILE A 668 12.49 36.62 -12.68
C ILE A 668 12.96 35.21 -12.34
N GLU A 669 14.11 35.17 -11.69
CA GLU A 669 14.66 34.00 -11.03
C GLU A 669 14.77 34.29 -9.54
N LEU A 670 14.25 33.42 -8.71
CA LEU A 670 14.39 33.49 -7.26
C LEU A 670 15.41 32.44 -6.81
N GLU A 671 16.44 32.89 -6.10
CA GLU A 671 17.32 31.99 -5.35
C GLU A 671 16.98 32.12 -3.86
N LEU A 672 16.59 31.00 -3.27
CA LEU A 672 16.25 30.91 -1.86
C LEU A 672 17.33 30.12 -1.13
N TYR A 673 17.96 30.73 -0.15
CA TYR A 673 18.83 30.06 0.79
C TYR A 673 18.05 29.85 2.08
N VAL A 674 17.73 28.60 2.37
CA VAL A 674 16.86 28.20 3.48
C VAL A 674 17.69 27.50 4.53
N ASP A 675 17.73 28.08 5.73
CA ASP A 675 18.40 27.47 6.88
C ASP A 675 17.41 26.60 7.64
N LEU A 676 17.69 25.31 7.68
CA LEU A 676 16.91 24.30 8.39
C LEU A 676 17.61 23.93 9.70
N GLN A 677 16.88 23.96 10.78
CA GLN A 677 17.25 23.29 12.02
C GLN A 677 16.67 21.88 12.00
N LEU A 678 17.50 20.88 12.27
CA LEU A 678 17.13 19.46 12.30
C LEU A 678 16.99 19.00 13.75
N ASN A 679 15.77 18.80 14.20
CA ASN A 679 15.47 18.21 15.51
C ASN A 679 15.63 16.67 15.50
N ARG A 680 15.48 16.06 14.31
CA ARG A 680 15.67 14.63 14.05
C ARG A 680 16.48 14.44 12.78
N LYS A 681 17.50 13.58 12.84
CA LYS A 681 18.41 13.29 11.71
C LYS A 681 17.97 12.11 10.84
N ASP A 682 17.03 11.32 11.34
CA ASP A 682 16.48 10.12 10.69
C ASP A 682 15.34 10.44 9.71
N ILE A 683 14.83 11.66 9.71
CA ILE A 683 13.73 12.10 8.83
C ILE A 683 14.26 13.13 7.84
N LYS A 684 13.90 12.94 6.56
CA LYS A 684 14.34 13.83 5.48
C LYS A 684 13.29 14.91 5.19
N PRO A 685 13.69 16.19 5.05
CA PRO A 685 12.82 17.24 4.58
C PRO A 685 12.57 17.08 3.07
N LEU A 686 11.32 17.28 2.65
CA LEU A 686 10.92 17.50 1.27
C LEU A 686 10.56 18.96 1.08
N PHE A 687 10.82 19.48 -0.11
CA PHE A 687 10.38 20.82 -0.50
C PHE A 687 9.31 20.69 -1.58
N SER A 688 8.19 21.36 -1.39
CA SER A 688 7.15 21.54 -2.40
C SER A 688 7.03 23.01 -2.78
N VAL A 689 6.70 23.29 -4.03
CA VAL A 689 6.38 24.65 -4.49
C VAL A 689 4.88 24.74 -4.60
N GLU A 690 4.29 25.63 -3.79
CA GLU A 690 2.89 26.01 -3.96
C GLU A 690 2.77 27.15 -4.95
N LYS A 691 1.67 27.13 -5.69
CA LYS A 691 1.35 28.10 -6.72
C LYS A 691 -0.14 28.33 -6.74
N GLU A 692 -0.55 29.56 -6.64
CA GLU A 692 -1.84 30.03 -7.15
C GLU A 692 -1.73 30.67 -8.53
#